data_2437d4f005370de016bad5f3db2ca46e
#
_entry.id   2437d4f005370de016bad5f3db2ca46e
#
_cell.length_a   1.000
_cell.length_b   1.000
_cell.length_c   1.000
_cell.angle_alpha   90.00
_cell.angle_beta   90.00
_cell.angle_gamma   90.00
#
_symmetry.space_group_name_H-M   'P 1'
#
loop_
_entity.id
_entity.type
_entity.pdbx_description
1 polymer ?
#
loop_
_entity_poly.entity_id
_entity_poly.type
_entity_poly.pdbx_seq_one_letter_code
_entity_poly.pdbx_strand_id
1 'polypeptide(L)'
;MNKDDSIKWLQRRAEEYRSGKSDMHETIEDFDDMEKLGQGFSSADPLEEIDIGDGSIPRPTFIKASLKADQKSKVCLLLKEFVDCFAWNYTEMPGLSRDLVEHRLPIKSGFRPHKQPRRSFNPNLYDRIKEEVDRLLKAKFIRPCRYADWVSNIVPVEKKNTGNIRICVDFRDLNKATPKDEYPMPIADMLINDASGHKVISFLDGNAGYNQIFMAEQDMSKTAFRCPGFVGLFEWVVMTFGLNNAGATYQRAMNLIFHDLLGIVLEIYIDDIVVKSDGFDHHLADLRLAFERMRRYGLKMNPLKCAFGVSAGKFLGFIIHENGIEIDPKKVEAIRNLEEPTCKRDVQKLLGKINYLRRFISNLAGKIESFVPLLRLKNEAEFTWGAEQRYAFNNIKQCLSNPPILRAPKSGAPFRLYIAAEDRVIGAVLAQEVSGKEYIIAYLSRRLLDAESRYVFIEKLCLSLYYACTKFRPYLLSSTCVVACQADVIKYMLQRPILSGRIGKWAYALIEYDLTYESLRAMKGQVIADFIVDHRIKDDENINYVSVCPWKLYFDGSVCREGQGVGNVLVSPNNVVYDTSVRLEYPCTNNQAEYEALLFGLQTLVDMGVKDVDAFGDSLLVVQQIKGEFQCFDGLLNSYLDRCLDIIKSLDTFTIHHIPREENSRANCLAQQASGYHISKGMFFIIDKPMHAESIMMDTLPRGALGPSTVEQLAVQCTADSVHGSQTTELANKLELSDWRVPLVNHLKDPSQTRDRKIRRQALKYTLFNDELYR
;
A
#
# COMPACT_ATOMS: atom_id res chain seq x y z
N MET A 1 32.12 5.81 7.46
CA MET A 1 30.92 6.58 7.05
C MET A 1 30.60 7.56 8.19
N ASN A 2 30.62 8.84 7.90
CA ASN A 2 30.42 9.89 8.90
C ASN A 2 28.93 9.91 9.33
N LYS A 3 28.65 10.21 10.60
CA LYS A 3 27.28 10.24 11.16
C LYS A 3 26.33 11.16 10.35
N ASP A 4 26.86 12.20 9.74
CA ASP A 4 26.11 13.14 8.89
C ASP A 4 25.64 12.52 7.55
N ASP A 5 26.41 11.61 6.98
CA ASP A 5 26.03 10.91 5.74
C ASP A 5 24.93 9.88 5.98
N SER A 6 24.92 9.26 7.16
CA SER A 6 23.86 8.32 7.57
C SER A 6 22.53 9.05 7.84
N ILE A 7 22.57 10.25 8.39
CA ILE A 7 21.39 11.08 8.66
C ILE A 7 20.81 11.65 7.35
N LYS A 8 21.64 12.10 6.44
CA LYS A 8 21.23 12.55 5.10
C LYS A 8 20.63 11.40 4.28
N TRP A 9 21.19 10.20 4.40
CA TRP A 9 20.65 9.00 3.75
C TRP A 9 19.29 8.59 4.33
N LEU A 10 19.11 8.65 5.66
CA LEU A 10 17.82 8.39 6.32
C LEU A 10 16.77 9.46 6.00
N GLN A 11 17.18 10.73 5.89
CA GLN A 11 16.28 11.82 5.51
C GLN A 11 15.83 11.69 4.05
N ARG A 12 16.72 11.36 3.13
CA ARG A 12 16.42 11.11 1.72
C ARG A 12 15.45 9.94 1.56
N ARG A 13 15.66 8.87 2.32
CA ARG A 13 14.79 7.69 2.30
C ARG A 13 13.42 7.91 2.95
N ALA A 14 13.36 8.77 3.98
CA ALA A 14 12.09 9.20 4.58
C ALA A 14 11.28 10.13 3.66
N GLU A 15 11.96 10.93 2.84
CA GLU A 15 11.34 11.75 1.79
C GLU A 15 10.88 10.88 0.61
N GLU A 16 11.65 9.89 0.19
CA GLU A 16 11.26 8.88 -0.79
C GLU A 16 10.03 8.07 -0.32
N TYR A 17 9.94 7.74 0.97
CA TYR A 17 8.79 7.04 1.56
C TYR A 17 7.54 7.92 1.72
N ARG A 18 7.73 9.23 1.98
CA ARG A 18 6.62 10.22 2.08
C ARG A 18 6.13 10.68 0.72
N SER A 19 6.96 10.65 -0.30
CA SER A 19 6.60 11.13 -1.65
C SER A 19 5.79 10.13 -2.46
N GLY A 20 5.57 8.89 -1.96
CA GLY A 20 4.84 7.86 -2.71
C GLY A 20 5.47 7.57 -4.08
N LYS A 21 6.71 8.00 -4.29
CA LYS A 21 7.48 7.63 -5.48
C LYS A 21 7.80 6.15 -5.37
N SER A 22 6.86 5.33 -5.80
CA SER A 22 7.25 4.04 -6.33
C SER A 22 8.07 4.36 -7.58
N ASP A 23 9.30 3.85 -7.63
CA ASP A 23 10.19 3.89 -8.81
C ASP A 23 9.56 3.26 -10.08
N MET A 24 8.28 2.89 -10.01
CA MET A 24 7.51 2.28 -11.09
C MET A 24 7.12 3.23 -12.22
N HIS A 25 6.94 4.54 -11.95
CA HIS A 25 6.55 5.46 -13.02
C HIS A 25 7.72 5.80 -13.94
N GLU A 26 8.94 5.92 -13.42
CA GLU A 26 10.12 6.19 -14.26
C GLU A 26 10.55 4.95 -15.08
N THR A 27 10.37 3.73 -14.54
CA THR A 27 10.69 2.49 -15.28
C THR A 27 9.60 2.10 -16.29
N ILE A 28 8.35 2.50 -16.09
CA ILE A 28 7.28 2.28 -17.08
C ILE A 28 7.43 3.25 -18.26
N GLU A 29 7.79 4.50 -18.02
CA GLU A 29 8.04 5.48 -19.08
C GLU A 29 9.24 5.07 -19.97
N ASP A 30 10.34 4.55 -19.40
CA ASP A 30 11.50 4.09 -20.17
C ASP A 30 11.22 2.81 -20.99
N PHE A 31 10.31 1.94 -20.56
CA PHE A 31 9.94 0.72 -21.29
C PHE A 31 8.92 0.98 -22.39
N ASP A 32 7.97 1.87 -22.13
CA ASP A 32 6.92 2.26 -23.06
C ASP A 32 7.44 3.21 -24.16
N ASP A 33 8.40 4.09 -23.84
CA ASP A 33 9.00 4.98 -24.84
C ASP A 33 9.85 4.26 -25.89
N MET A 34 10.42 3.10 -25.57
CA MET A 34 11.18 2.31 -26.55
C MET A 34 10.27 1.51 -27.50
N GLU A 35 9.04 1.13 -27.10
CA GLU A 35 8.10 0.40 -27.95
C GLU A 35 7.00 1.26 -28.58
N LYS A 36 6.63 2.39 -27.95
CA LYS A 36 5.62 3.32 -28.50
C LYS A 36 6.05 4.05 -29.77
N LEU A 37 7.32 3.96 -30.11
CA LEU A 37 7.91 4.60 -31.30
C LEU A 37 7.69 3.79 -32.59
N GLY A 38 6.53 3.15 -32.83
CA GLY A 38 6.25 2.68 -34.16
C GLY A 38 5.53 1.37 -34.40
N GLN A 39 4.93 0.77 -33.39
CA GLN A 39 4.01 -0.35 -33.61
C GLN A 39 2.60 0.09 -33.22
N GLY A 40 1.72 0.13 -34.22
CA GLY A 40 0.28 0.26 -34.01
C GLY A 40 -0.25 -0.84 -33.09
N PHE A 41 -1.47 -0.69 -32.60
CA PHE A 41 -2.16 -1.68 -31.78
C PHE A 41 -1.92 -3.09 -32.35
N SER A 42 -1.25 -3.97 -31.62
CA SER A 42 -1.15 -5.36 -32.01
C SER A 42 -2.37 -6.08 -31.43
N SER A 43 -3.40 -6.28 -32.25
CA SER A 43 -4.43 -7.25 -31.95
C SER A 43 -3.81 -8.65 -31.90
N ALA A 44 -4.29 -9.52 -31.00
CA ALA A 44 -3.97 -10.93 -31.04
C ALA A 44 -4.76 -11.65 -32.16
N ASP A 45 -5.90 -11.08 -32.55
CA ASP A 45 -6.67 -11.54 -33.71
C ASP A 45 -6.07 -11.05 -35.03
N PRO A 46 -6.16 -11.82 -36.12
CA PRO A 46 -5.90 -11.34 -37.47
C PRO A 46 -6.81 -10.16 -37.79
N LEU A 47 -6.23 -9.09 -38.34
CA LEU A 47 -6.92 -7.89 -38.74
C LEU A 47 -7.11 -7.83 -40.24
N GLU A 48 -8.22 -7.27 -40.68
CA GLU A 48 -8.52 -6.93 -42.06
C GLU A 48 -8.61 -5.41 -42.20
N GLU A 49 -7.93 -4.86 -43.20
CA GLU A 49 -8.05 -3.46 -43.53
C GLU A 49 -9.34 -3.19 -44.30
N ILE A 50 -10.07 -2.18 -43.87
CA ILE A 50 -11.30 -1.72 -44.55
C ILE A 50 -11.19 -0.24 -44.85
N ASP A 51 -11.80 0.18 -45.98
CA ASP A 51 -11.94 1.59 -46.36
C ASP A 51 -13.29 2.13 -45.87
N ILE A 52 -13.23 3.16 -45.00
CA ILE A 52 -14.41 3.86 -44.48
C ILE A 52 -14.69 5.19 -45.15
N GLY A 53 -13.93 5.53 -46.21
CA GLY A 53 -14.10 6.73 -47.01
C GLY A 53 -15.30 6.66 -47.96
N ASP A 54 -15.50 7.76 -48.67
CA ASP A 54 -16.53 7.93 -49.72
C ASP A 54 -16.05 7.45 -51.09
N GLY A 55 -14.86 6.88 -51.20
CA GLY A 55 -14.21 6.43 -52.45
C GLY A 55 -13.35 7.49 -53.14
N SER A 56 -13.36 8.74 -52.67
CA SER A 56 -12.51 9.81 -53.26
C SER A 56 -11.07 9.75 -52.77
N ILE A 57 -10.87 9.50 -51.49
CA ILE A 57 -9.57 9.34 -50.84
C ILE A 57 -9.66 8.10 -49.93
N PRO A 58 -8.69 7.16 -50.02
CA PRO A 58 -8.68 6.00 -49.13
C PRO A 58 -8.61 6.41 -47.66
N ARG A 59 -9.53 5.85 -46.87
CA ARG A 59 -9.67 6.08 -45.42
C ARG A 59 -9.54 4.74 -44.66
N PRO A 60 -8.34 4.13 -44.64
CA PRO A 60 -8.14 2.80 -44.10
C PRO A 60 -8.27 2.79 -42.56
N THR A 61 -8.86 1.70 -42.03
CA THR A 61 -8.85 1.32 -40.65
C THR A 61 -8.95 -0.22 -40.51
N PHE A 62 -8.89 -0.78 -39.32
CA PHE A 62 -8.78 -2.22 -39.13
C PHE A 62 -9.92 -2.80 -38.31
N ILE A 63 -10.45 -3.93 -38.78
CA ILE A 63 -11.44 -4.73 -38.07
C ILE A 63 -10.93 -6.17 -37.92
N LYS A 64 -11.52 -6.95 -37.02
CA LYS A 64 -11.22 -8.38 -36.90
C LYS A 64 -11.58 -9.12 -38.20
N ALA A 65 -10.63 -9.83 -38.80
CA ALA A 65 -10.80 -10.56 -40.07
C ALA A 65 -11.86 -11.67 -40.00
N SER A 66 -12.01 -12.33 -38.83
CA SER A 66 -12.94 -13.47 -38.64
C SER A 66 -14.37 -13.08 -38.24
N LEU A 67 -14.77 -11.81 -38.39
CA LEU A 67 -16.15 -11.39 -38.20
C LEU A 67 -17.09 -12.03 -39.24
N LYS A 68 -18.31 -12.38 -38.84
CA LYS A 68 -19.36 -12.82 -39.77
C LYS A 68 -19.71 -11.68 -40.73
N ALA A 69 -20.15 -12.00 -41.95
CA ALA A 69 -20.47 -11.00 -43.00
C ALA A 69 -21.48 -9.93 -42.51
N ASP A 70 -22.51 -10.33 -41.76
CA ASP A 70 -23.47 -9.41 -41.16
C ASP A 70 -22.83 -8.48 -40.14
N GLN A 71 -21.99 -9.03 -39.24
CA GLN A 71 -21.26 -8.26 -38.23
C GLN A 71 -20.29 -7.27 -38.87
N LYS A 72 -19.56 -7.71 -39.89
CA LYS A 72 -18.68 -6.86 -40.66
C LYS A 72 -19.40 -5.68 -41.30
N SER A 73 -20.54 -5.94 -41.95
CA SER A 73 -21.37 -4.90 -42.55
C SER A 73 -21.85 -3.87 -41.53
N LYS A 74 -22.30 -4.31 -40.34
CA LYS A 74 -22.77 -3.43 -39.25
C LYS A 74 -21.65 -2.54 -38.73
N VAL A 75 -20.43 -3.09 -38.49
CA VAL A 75 -19.25 -2.31 -38.06
C VAL A 75 -18.84 -1.30 -39.12
N CYS A 76 -18.78 -1.72 -40.40
CA CYS A 76 -18.42 -0.83 -41.50
C CYS A 76 -19.40 0.35 -41.62
N LEU A 77 -20.71 0.09 -41.48
CA LEU A 77 -21.72 1.16 -41.53
C LEU A 77 -21.52 2.15 -40.36
N LEU A 78 -21.29 1.64 -39.13
CA LEU A 78 -21.05 2.48 -37.97
C LEU A 78 -19.79 3.34 -38.17
N LEU A 79 -18.67 2.76 -38.60
CA LEU A 79 -17.41 3.48 -38.80
C LEU A 79 -17.53 4.54 -39.90
N LYS A 80 -18.29 4.27 -41.01
CA LYS A 80 -18.58 5.25 -42.03
C LYS A 80 -19.42 6.42 -41.54
N GLU A 81 -20.42 6.15 -40.70
CA GLU A 81 -21.24 7.19 -40.06
C GLU A 81 -20.40 8.14 -39.19
N PHE A 82 -19.35 7.62 -38.55
CA PHE A 82 -18.48 8.38 -37.63
C PHE A 82 -17.08 8.63 -38.21
N VAL A 83 -16.92 8.68 -39.52
CA VAL A 83 -15.64 8.94 -40.21
C VAL A 83 -14.99 10.24 -39.73
N ASP A 84 -15.79 11.22 -39.37
CA ASP A 84 -15.36 12.51 -38.84
C ASP A 84 -14.74 12.42 -37.42
N CYS A 85 -14.84 11.31 -36.71
CA CYS A 85 -14.10 11.07 -35.46
C CYS A 85 -12.65 10.65 -35.66
N PHE A 86 -12.24 10.42 -36.90
CA PHE A 86 -10.87 9.99 -37.27
C PHE A 86 -10.10 11.09 -37.97
N ALA A 87 -8.77 11.06 -37.83
CA ALA A 87 -7.87 11.93 -38.52
C ALA A 87 -6.69 11.13 -39.09
N TRP A 88 -6.45 11.20 -40.41
CA TRP A 88 -5.33 10.56 -41.10
C TRP A 88 -4.13 11.50 -41.20
N ASN A 89 -4.37 12.82 -41.10
CA ASN A 89 -3.36 13.86 -41.17
C ASN A 89 -3.50 14.87 -40.04
N TYR A 90 -2.42 15.52 -39.65
CA TYR A 90 -2.42 16.57 -38.62
C TYR A 90 -3.30 17.77 -38.98
N THR A 91 -3.53 18.04 -40.25
CA THR A 91 -4.40 19.14 -40.72
C THR A 91 -5.89 18.87 -40.47
N GLU A 92 -6.27 17.62 -40.19
CA GLU A 92 -7.64 17.21 -39.90
C GLU A 92 -7.95 17.30 -38.40
N MET A 93 -7.03 17.80 -37.59
CA MET A 93 -7.12 17.88 -36.13
C MET A 93 -7.40 19.32 -35.69
N PRO A 94 -8.66 19.68 -35.42
CA PRO A 94 -9.01 21.05 -34.96
C PRO A 94 -8.55 21.35 -33.55
N GLY A 95 -8.30 20.32 -32.74
CA GLY A 95 -8.05 20.41 -31.30
C GLY A 95 -9.31 20.48 -30.46
N LEU A 96 -9.17 20.23 -29.18
CA LEU A 96 -10.25 20.35 -28.18
C LEU A 96 -10.53 21.84 -27.89
N SER A 97 -11.78 22.17 -27.51
CA SER A 97 -12.11 23.55 -27.10
C SER A 97 -11.24 23.99 -25.91
N ARG A 98 -10.77 25.24 -25.96
CA ARG A 98 -10.04 25.88 -24.86
C ARG A 98 -10.89 25.99 -23.58
N ASP A 99 -12.20 26.12 -23.74
CA ASP A 99 -13.13 26.14 -22.60
C ASP A 99 -13.21 24.80 -21.86
N LEU A 100 -12.92 23.70 -22.58
CA LEU A 100 -12.88 22.38 -21.99
C LEU A 100 -11.58 22.14 -21.21
N VAL A 101 -10.45 22.44 -21.83
CA VAL A 101 -9.12 22.21 -21.27
C VAL A 101 -8.04 23.04 -21.94
N GLU A 102 -7.12 23.58 -21.16
CA GLU A 102 -5.85 24.16 -21.59
C GLU A 102 -4.72 23.61 -20.74
N HIS A 103 -3.55 23.43 -21.37
CA HIS A 103 -2.34 23.09 -20.62
C HIS A 103 -1.65 24.34 -20.11
N ARG A 104 -1.45 24.41 -18.78
CA ARG A 104 -0.80 25.55 -18.09
C ARG A 104 0.56 25.14 -17.52
N LEU A 105 1.50 26.08 -17.57
CA LEU A 105 2.87 25.91 -17.07
C LEU A 105 3.17 26.94 -15.97
N PRO A 106 2.62 26.78 -14.76
CA PRO A 106 2.97 27.62 -13.64
C PRO A 106 4.44 27.45 -13.28
N ILE A 107 5.11 28.53 -12.87
CA ILE A 107 6.52 28.52 -12.46
C ILE A 107 6.59 28.69 -10.94
N LYS A 108 7.34 27.81 -10.26
CA LYS A 108 7.60 27.91 -8.83
C LYS A 108 8.29 29.21 -8.48
N SER A 109 7.95 29.78 -7.35
CA SER A 109 8.62 30.98 -6.83
C SER A 109 10.13 30.78 -6.72
N GLY A 110 10.91 31.78 -7.16
CA GLY A 110 12.38 31.76 -7.10
C GLY A 110 13.09 31.11 -8.29
N PHE A 111 12.37 30.49 -9.24
CA PHE A 111 12.97 29.99 -10.48
C PHE A 111 13.11 31.10 -11.51
N ARG A 112 14.33 31.22 -12.11
CA ARG A 112 14.60 32.15 -13.18
C ARG A 112 14.50 31.45 -14.54
N PRO A 113 14.03 32.13 -15.59
CA PRO A 113 14.05 31.63 -16.95
C PRO A 113 15.46 31.17 -17.37
N HIS A 114 15.52 30.10 -18.16
CA HIS A 114 16.77 29.52 -18.64
C HIS A 114 16.78 29.37 -20.16
N LYS A 115 17.89 29.81 -20.79
CA LYS A 115 18.15 29.62 -22.22
C LYS A 115 19.28 28.62 -22.38
N GLN A 116 18.97 27.42 -22.87
CA GLN A 116 19.97 26.38 -23.05
C GLN A 116 21.03 26.83 -24.09
N PRO A 117 22.31 26.46 -23.93
CA PRO A 117 23.36 26.70 -24.93
C PRO A 117 23.01 25.98 -26.24
N ARG A 118 23.44 26.52 -27.36
CA ARG A 118 23.16 25.95 -28.69
C ARG A 118 23.78 24.56 -28.83
N ARG A 119 22.98 23.60 -29.34
CA ARG A 119 23.48 22.26 -29.74
C ARG A 119 23.87 22.26 -31.21
N SER A 120 24.99 21.59 -31.52
CA SER A 120 25.37 21.26 -32.90
C SER A 120 24.74 19.92 -33.27
N PHE A 121 24.31 19.82 -34.54
CA PHE A 121 23.72 18.62 -35.11
C PHE A 121 24.51 18.21 -36.34
N ASN A 122 24.41 16.93 -36.75
CA ASN A 122 24.94 16.46 -38.01
C ASN A 122 24.21 17.18 -39.16
N PRO A 123 24.92 17.77 -40.11
CA PRO A 123 24.31 18.46 -41.27
C PRO A 123 23.27 17.60 -42.03
N ASN A 124 23.49 16.31 -42.14
CA ASN A 124 22.58 15.37 -42.81
C ASN A 124 21.17 15.30 -42.15
N LEU A 125 21.01 15.79 -40.91
CA LEU A 125 19.72 15.86 -40.25
C LEU A 125 18.95 17.14 -40.51
N TYR A 126 19.59 18.18 -41.07
CA TYR A 126 18.98 19.50 -41.21
C TYR A 126 17.76 19.51 -42.12
N ASP A 127 17.81 18.87 -43.26
CA ASP A 127 16.68 18.81 -44.19
C ASP A 127 15.50 18.05 -43.60
N ARG A 128 15.78 16.92 -42.94
CA ARG A 128 14.76 16.10 -42.28
C ARG A 128 14.13 16.84 -41.09
N ILE A 129 14.91 17.62 -40.32
CA ILE A 129 14.40 18.48 -39.23
C ILE A 129 13.52 19.58 -39.84
N LYS A 130 13.93 20.20 -40.94
CA LYS A 130 13.18 21.23 -41.62
C LYS A 130 11.84 20.71 -42.12
N GLU A 131 11.82 19.57 -42.81
CA GLU A 131 10.58 18.92 -43.28
C GLU A 131 9.58 18.68 -42.13
N GLU A 132 10.05 18.18 -40.97
CA GLU A 132 9.18 17.97 -39.81
C GLU A 132 8.69 19.30 -39.20
N VAL A 133 9.55 20.33 -39.12
CA VAL A 133 9.14 21.68 -38.69
C VAL A 133 8.10 22.27 -39.60
N ASP A 134 8.30 22.18 -40.94
CA ASP A 134 7.37 22.65 -41.94
C ASP A 134 6.00 21.94 -41.84
N ARG A 135 6.01 20.63 -41.54
CA ARG A 135 4.81 19.85 -41.29
C ARG A 135 4.06 20.32 -40.03
N LEU A 136 4.77 20.58 -38.91
CA LEU A 136 4.21 21.09 -37.68
C LEU A 136 3.66 22.53 -37.85
N LEU A 137 4.34 23.38 -38.61
CA LEU A 137 3.90 24.74 -38.98
C LEU A 137 2.61 24.71 -39.79
N LYS A 138 2.56 23.84 -40.82
CA LYS A 138 1.37 23.65 -41.66
C LYS A 138 0.16 23.17 -40.83
N ALA A 139 0.39 22.34 -39.83
CA ALA A 139 -0.61 21.89 -38.90
C ALA A 139 -0.99 22.94 -37.83
N LYS A 140 -0.29 24.07 -37.77
CA LYS A 140 -0.44 25.12 -36.76
C LYS A 140 -0.17 24.65 -35.32
N PHE A 141 0.59 23.58 -35.14
CA PHE A 141 0.99 23.08 -33.83
C PHE A 141 2.09 23.91 -33.20
N ILE A 142 2.90 24.56 -34.03
CA ILE A 142 3.94 25.50 -33.62
C ILE A 142 3.79 26.82 -34.39
N ARG A 143 4.37 27.88 -33.85
CA ARG A 143 4.46 29.18 -34.52
C ARG A 143 5.85 29.81 -34.35
N PRO A 144 6.30 30.71 -35.23
CA PRO A 144 7.55 31.43 -35.05
C PRO A 144 7.54 32.27 -33.78
N CYS A 145 8.63 32.23 -33.02
CA CYS A 145 8.83 32.99 -31.79
C CYS A 145 9.96 34.02 -31.97
N ARG A 146 9.78 35.25 -31.50
CA ARG A 146 10.81 36.30 -31.54
C ARG A 146 11.50 36.51 -30.20
N TYR A 147 10.72 36.58 -29.15
CA TYR A 147 11.19 36.88 -27.79
C TYR A 147 10.72 35.78 -26.86
N ALA A 148 11.68 35.03 -26.31
CA ALA A 148 11.39 34.03 -25.33
C ALA A 148 12.40 34.10 -24.17
N ASP A 149 11.91 33.96 -22.95
CA ASP A 149 12.74 33.90 -21.75
C ASP A 149 13.26 32.48 -21.53
N TRP A 150 12.42 31.47 -21.82
CA TRP A 150 12.79 30.07 -21.82
C TRP A 150 13.11 29.62 -23.24
N VAL A 151 14.28 28.99 -23.43
CA VAL A 151 14.64 28.45 -24.75
C VAL A 151 15.27 27.07 -24.58
N SER A 152 14.64 26.06 -25.16
CA SER A 152 15.08 24.67 -25.12
C SER A 152 15.70 24.23 -26.44
N ASN A 153 16.50 23.17 -26.42
CA ASN A 153 17.04 22.55 -27.65
C ASN A 153 16.12 21.40 -28.07
N ILE A 154 16.11 21.16 -29.41
CA ILE A 154 15.46 19.96 -29.93
C ILE A 154 16.32 18.72 -29.70
N VAL A 155 15.64 17.55 -29.65
CA VAL A 155 16.21 16.22 -29.67
C VAL A 155 15.53 15.45 -30.80
N PRO A 156 16.11 15.39 -31.97
CA PRO A 156 15.53 14.64 -33.10
C PRO A 156 15.65 13.15 -32.82
N VAL A 157 14.50 12.45 -32.84
CA VAL A 157 14.40 11.00 -32.65
C VAL A 157 13.91 10.35 -33.93
N GLU A 158 14.68 9.39 -34.43
CA GLU A 158 14.35 8.66 -35.64
C GLU A 158 13.33 7.55 -35.36
N LYS A 159 12.24 7.51 -36.13
CA LYS A 159 11.25 6.44 -36.08
C LYS A 159 11.82 5.18 -36.75
N LYS A 160 12.01 4.10 -36.02
CA LYS A 160 12.65 2.86 -36.49
C LYS A 160 12.01 2.25 -37.74
N ASN A 161 10.69 2.42 -37.97
CA ASN A 161 9.97 1.76 -39.05
C ASN A 161 9.80 2.61 -40.31
N THR A 162 9.91 3.93 -40.22
CA THR A 162 9.64 4.84 -41.37
C THR A 162 10.81 5.72 -41.76
N GLY A 163 11.88 5.70 -40.96
CA GLY A 163 13.01 6.60 -41.14
C GLY A 163 12.70 8.08 -40.91
N ASN A 164 11.45 8.45 -40.64
CA ASN A 164 11.04 9.82 -40.34
C ASN A 164 11.55 10.28 -38.99
N ILE A 165 11.81 11.59 -38.84
CA ILE A 165 12.22 12.17 -37.56
C ILE A 165 10.99 12.69 -36.80
N ARG A 166 10.98 12.48 -35.48
CA ARG A 166 10.12 13.21 -34.53
C ARG A 166 10.96 14.26 -33.82
N ILE A 167 10.46 15.46 -33.72
CA ILE A 167 11.10 16.53 -32.97
C ILE A 167 10.60 16.46 -31.53
N CYS A 168 11.46 16.00 -30.60
CA CYS A 168 11.27 16.15 -29.15
C CYS A 168 11.99 17.42 -28.68
N VAL A 169 11.58 17.99 -27.56
CA VAL A 169 12.19 19.18 -26.99
C VAL A 169 12.69 18.90 -25.58
N ASP A 170 13.87 19.37 -25.26
CA ASP A 170 14.50 19.16 -23.94
C ASP A 170 13.95 20.14 -22.90
N PHE A 171 12.80 19.81 -22.34
CA PHE A 171 12.15 20.64 -21.32
C PHE A 171 12.64 20.40 -19.89
N ARG A 172 13.77 19.73 -19.65
CA ARG A 172 14.24 19.39 -18.30
C ARG A 172 14.33 20.60 -17.38
N ASP A 173 14.80 21.76 -17.86
CA ASP A 173 14.93 22.95 -17.03
C ASP A 173 13.57 23.59 -16.74
N LEU A 174 12.66 23.63 -17.71
CA LEU A 174 11.29 24.08 -17.54
C LEU A 174 10.52 23.15 -16.59
N ASN A 175 10.66 21.85 -16.72
CA ASN A 175 10.02 20.84 -15.87
C ASN A 175 10.46 20.95 -14.40
N LYS A 176 11.74 21.25 -14.12
CA LYS A 176 12.23 21.51 -12.75
C LYS A 176 11.53 22.73 -12.12
N ALA A 177 11.28 23.76 -12.93
CA ALA A 177 10.61 24.98 -12.49
C ALA A 177 9.09 24.83 -12.34
N THR A 178 8.46 23.89 -13.05
CA THR A 178 7.02 23.64 -12.99
C THR A 178 6.67 22.76 -11.78
N PRO A 179 5.69 23.14 -10.92
CA PRO A 179 5.20 22.27 -9.85
C PRO A 179 4.50 21.05 -10.44
N LYS A 180 4.52 19.93 -9.68
CA LYS A 180 3.80 18.73 -10.05
C LYS A 180 2.29 18.95 -9.86
N ASP A 181 1.48 18.47 -10.79
CA ASP A 181 0.03 18.41 -10.65
C ASP A 181 -0.34 17.20 -9.75
N GLU A 182 -1.18 17.42 -8.74
CA GLU A 182 -1.64 16.38 -7.81
C GLU A 182 -2.85 15.59 -8.37
N TYR A 183 -3.15 15.71 -9.65
CA TYR A 183 -4.24 14.95 -10.28
C TYR A 183 -4.06 13.45 -10.11
N PRO A 184 -5.07 12.74 -9.57
CA PRO A 184 -4.99 11.29 -9.36
C PRO A 184 -5.05 10.57 -10.71
N MET A 185 -3.92 10.04 -11.16
CA MET A 185 -3.88 9.19 -12.35
C MET A 185 -4.55 7.84 -12.06
N PRO A 186 -5.27 7.26 -13.03
CA PRO A 186 -5.83 5.93 -12.89
C PRO A 186 -4.75 4.88 -12.57
N ILE A 187 -5.13 3.86 -11.80
CA ILE A 187 -4.25 2.74 -11.47
C ILE A 187 -4.26 1.75 -12.65
N ALA A 188 -3.13 1.62 -13.35
CA ALA A 188 -3.01 0.77 -14.53
C ALA A 188 -3.48 -0.68 -14.28
N ASP A 189 -3.12 -1.28 -13.14
CA ASP A 189 -3.54 -2.64 -12.79
C ASP A 189 -5.08 -2.79 -12.71
N MET A 190 -5.79 -1.75 -12.23
CA MET A 190 -7.25 -1.76 -12.18
C MET A 190 -7.85 -1.67 -13.58
N LEU A 191 -7.36 -0.72 -14.41
CA LEU A 191 -7.84 -0.57 -15.77
C LEU A 191 -7.67 -1.85 -16.61
N ILE A 192 -6.52 -2.55 -16.46
CA ILE A 192 -6.27 -3.82 -17.15
C ILE A 192 -7.26 -4.88 -16.69
N ASN A 193 -7.56 -4.96 -15.38
CA ASN A 193 -8.54 -5.90 -14.86
C ASN A 193 -9.95 -5.58 -15.38
N ASP A 194 -10.35 -4.31 -15.32
CA ASP A 194 -11.69 -3.87 -15.74
C ASP A 194 -11.89 -4.02 -17.25
N ALA A 195 -10.81 -3.89 -18.05
CA ALA A 195 -10.86 -4.11 -19.49
C ALA A 195 -10.85 -5.59 -19.90
N SER A 196 -10.43 -6.52 -19.02
CA SER A 196 -10.38 -7.95 -19.31
C SER A 196 -11.68 -8.67 -18.94
N GLY A 197 -11.88 -9.90 -19.45
CA GLY A 197 -13.07 -10.71 -19.17
C GLY A 197 -14.24 -10.48 -20.12
N HIS A 198 -14.11 -9.58 -21.10
CA HIS A 198 -15.15 -9.27 -22.08
C HIS A 198 -14.94 -10.00 -23.40
N LYS A 199 -16.03 -10.33 -24.10
CA LYS A 199 -16.02 -11.13 -25.34
C LYS A 199 -15.63 -10.35 -26.57
N VAL A 200 -15.97 -9.06 -26.59
CA VAL A 200 -15.74 -8.18 -27.74
C VAL A 200 -15.09 -6.90 -27.22
N ILE A 201 -13.98 -6.53 -27.83
CA ILE A 201 -13.18 -5.39 -27.43
C ILE A 201 -12.85 -4.56 -28.66
N SER A 202 -12.79 -3.24 -28.53
CA SER A 202 -12.22 -2.35 -29.55
C SER A 202 -11.18 -1.46 -28.93
N PHE A 203 -10.06 -1.32 -29.62
CA PHE A 203 -8.94 -0.49 -29.20
C PHE A 203 -8.88 0.76 -30.06
N LEU A 204 -8.81 1.92 -29.41
CA LEU A 204 -8.71 3.22 -30.05
C LEU A 204 -7.50 3.97 -29.49
N ASP A 205 -6.74 4.57 -30.38
CA ASP A 205 -5.54 5.38 -30.05
C ASP A 205 -5.82 6.84 -30.41
N GLY A 206 -5.58 7.76 -29.48
CA GLY A 206 -5.71 9.18 -29.73
C GLY A 206 -4.71 9.66 -30.76
N ASN A 207 -5.17 10.27 -31.86
CA ASN A 207 -4.26 10.76 -32.89
C ASN A 207 -3.42 11.93 -32.35
N ALA A 208 -2.12 11.73 -32.10
CA ALA A 208 -1.25 12.72 -31.50
C ALA A 208 -1.92 13.41 -30.29
N GLY A 209 -2.48 12.62 -29.37
CA GLY A 209 -3.46 13.04 -28.36
C GLY A 209 -3.09 14.31 -27.62
N TYR A 210 -1.82 14.45 -27.20
CA TYR A 210 -1.34 15.68 -26.55
C TYR A 210 -1.48 16.91 -27.44
N ASN A 211 -1.29 16.78 -28.75
CA ASN A 211 -1.37 17.91 -29.69
C ASN A 211 -2.82 18.37 -29.95
N GLN A 212 -3.82 17.68 -29.39
CA GLN A 212 -5.22 18.12 -29.47
C GLN A 212 -5.59 19.08 -28.34
N ILE A 213 -4.73 19.28 -27.34
CA ILE A 213 -4.92 20.21 -26.22
C ILE A 213 -4.07 21.45 -26.48
N PHE A 214 -4.69 22.62 -26.40
CA PHE A 214 -3.99 23.88 -26.57
C PHE A 214 -3.18 24.25 -25.31
N MET A 215 -2.04 24.91 -25.55
CA MET A 215 -1.32 25.61 -24.49
C MET A 215 -2.10 26.86 -24.09
N ALA A 216 -2.09 27.21 -22.80
CA ALA A 216 -2.55 28.52 -22.36
C ALA A 216 -1.72 29.60 -23.04
N GLU A 217 -2.35 30.65 -23.55
CA GLU A 217 -1.70 31.65 -24.42
C GLU A 217 -0.50 32.31 -23.73
N GLN A 218 -0.63 32.61 -22.45
CA GLN A 218 0.44 33.18 -21.62
C GLN A 218 1.64 32.24 -21.40
N ASP A 219 1.48 30.94 -21.66
CA ASP A 219 2.48 29.91 -21.38
C ASP A 219 3.20 29.41 -22.66
N MET A 220 2.68 29.75 -23.84
CA MET A 220 3.25 29.31 -25.11
C MET A 220 4.72 29.69 -25.26
N SER A 221 5.09 30.93 -24.90
CA SER A 221 6.47 31.43 -24.99
C SER A 221 7.46 30.67 -24.11
N LYS A 222 6.98 30.00 -23.04
CA LYS A 222 7.81 29.15 -22.18
C LYS A 222 8.24 27.86 -22.87
N THR A 223 7.52 27.43 -23.90
CA THR A 223 7.82 26.23 -24.69
C THR A 223 8.74 26.48 -25.87
N ALA A 224 9.34 27.66 -25.95
CA ALA A 224 10.17 28.02 -27.09
C ALA A 224 11.37 27.08 -27.25
N PHE A 225 11.61 26.68 -28.52
CA PHE A 225 12.70 25.81 -28.86
C PHE A 225 13.44 26.28 -30.09
N ARG A 226 14.73 25.96 -30.15
CA ARG A 226 15.62 26.37 -31.19
C ARG A 226 15.93 25.21 -32.15
N CYS A 227 15.74 25.47 -33.45
CA CYS A 227 16.15 24.57 -34.51
C CYS A 227 17.55 24.90 -35.01
N PRO A 228 18.31 23.94 -35.61
CA PRO A 228 19.62 24.17 -36.16
C PRO A 228 19.60 25.01 -37.45
N GLY A 229 20.74 25.62 -37.79
CA GLY A 229 20.93 26.38 -39.02
C GLY A 229 20.02 27.63 -39.09
N PHE A 230 19.43 27.82 -40.26
CA PHE A 230 18.53 28.96 -40.57
C PHE A 230 17.05 28.65 -40.33
N VAL A 231 16.70 27.48 -39.74
CA VAL A 231 15.30 27.06 -39.53
C VAL A 231 14.58 27.96 -38.53
N GLY A 232 15.23 28.37 -37.43
CA GLY A 232 14.71 29.44 -36.59
C GLY A 232 14.36 29.04 -35.15
N LEU A 233 13.57 29.91 -34.51
CA LEU A 233 13.04 29.75 -33.17
C LEU A 233 11.51 29.65 -33.23
N PHE A 234 10.95 28.65 -32.57
CA PHE A 234 9.50 28.37 -32.57
C PHE A 234 9.02 28.13 -31.17
N GLU A 235 7.71 28.27 -30.94
CA GLU A 235 7.02 27.92 -29.72
C GLU A 235 5.82 27.04 -30.03
N TRP A 236 5.42 26.21 -29.04
CA TRP A 236 4.28 25.33 -29.21
C TRP A 236 2.96 26.04 -28.90
N VAL A 237 1.99 25.88 -29.77
CA VAL A 237 0.61 26.34 -29.64
C VAL A 237 -0.23 25.28 -28.96
N VAL A 238 0.13 24.03 -29.14
CA VAL A 238 -0.52 22.86 -28.55
C VAL A 238 0.41 22.18 -27.54
N MET A 239 -0.16 21.41 -26.62
CA MET A 239 0.60 20.63 -25.66
C MET A 239 1.46 19.59 -26.39
N THR A 240 2.71 19.44 -25.99
CA THR A 240 3.67 18.55 -26.62
C THR A 240 4.25 17.54 -25.62
N PHE A 241 4.83 16.46 -26.16
CA PHE A 241 5.55 15.49 -25.37
C PHE A 241 6.75 16.10 -24.63
N GLY A 242 7.02 15.58 -23.42
CA GLY A 242 8.14 16.02 -22.59
C GLY A 242 7.83 17.17 -21.63
N LEU A 243 6.65 17.79 -21.68
CA LEU A 243 6.20 18.76 -20.70
C LEU A 243 5.75 18.06 -19.40
N ASN A 244 6.11 18.64 -18.26
CA ASN A 244 5.59 18.21 -16.97
C ASN A 244 4.06 18.37 -16.93
N ASN A 245 3.35 17.45 -16.28
CA ASN A 245 1.90 17.44 -16.12
C ASN A 245 1.08 17.23 -17.41
N ALA A 246 1.72 17.01 -18.56
CA ALA A 246 0.99 16.78 -19.82
C ALA A 246 0.04 15.57 -19.71
N GLY A 247 0.50 14.44 -19.15
CA GLY A 247 -0.32 13.27 -18.91
C GLY A 247 -1.52 13.55 -18.00
N ALA A 248 -1.31 14.30 -16.91
CA ALA A 248 -2.39 14.67 -15.97
C ALA A 248 -3.43 15.58 -16.64
N THR A 249 -3.00 16.56 -17.45
CA THR A 249 -3.91 17.43 -18.20
C THR A 249 -4.73 16.65 -19.21
N TYR A 250 -4.09 15.73 -19.96
CA TYR A 250 -4.78 14.89 -20.94
C TYR A 250 -5.78 13.94 -20.28
N GLN A 251 -5.36 13.23 -19.22
CA GLN A 251 -6.24 12.32 -18.49
C GLN A 251 -7.44 13.05 -17.89
N ARG A 252 -7.25 14.26 -17.37
CA ARG A 252 -8.36 15.11 -16.87
C ARG A 252 -9.35 15.43 -17.97
N ALA A 253 -8.87 15.76 -19.18
CA ALA A 253 -9.73 16.00 -20.34
C ALA A 253 -10.53 14.75 -20.72
N MET A 254 -9.86 13.59 -20.77
CA MET A 254 -10.52 12.32 -21.10
C MET A 254 -11.57 11.93 -20.03
N ASN A 255 -11.23 12.08 -18.76
CA ASN A 255 -12.19 11.83 -17.68
C ASN A 255 -13.40 12.76 -17.74
N LEU A 256 -13.24 14.01 -18.20
CA LEU A 256 -14.35 14.96 -18.37
C LEU A 256 -15.22 14.60 -19.58
N ILE A 257 -14.59 14.21 -20.70
CA ILE A 257 -15.30 13.83 -21.94
C ILE A 257 -16.14 12.58 -21.74
N PHE A 258 -15.61 11.57 -21.04
CA PHE A 258 -16.21 10.24 -20.93
C PHE A 258 -16.70 9.88 -19.52
N HIS A 259 -16.91 10.87 -18.64
CA HIS A 259 -17.16 10.68 -17.21
C HIS A 259 -18.21 9.63 -16.83
N ASP A 260 -19.29 9.51 -17.61
CA ASP A 260 -20.42 8.60 -17.40
C ASP A 260 -20.25 7.24 -18.11
N LEU A 261 -19.26 7.09 -18.96
CA LEU A 261 -18.95 5.86 -19.69
C LEU A 261 -17.75 5.10 -19.10
N LEU A 262 -16.92 5.79 -18.30
CA LEU A 262 -15.75 5.20 -17.66
C LEU A 262 -16.12 4.07 -16.70
N GLY A 263 -15.41 2.96 -16.76
CA GLY A 263 -15.66 1.77 -15.93
C GLY A 263 -16.83 0.92 -16.38
N ILE A 264 -17.74 1.43 -17.22
CA ILE A 264 -18.95 0.76 -17.71
C ILE A 264 -18.73 0.28 -19.13
N VAL A 265 -18.58 1.21 -20.05
CA VAL A 265 -18.44 0.99 -21.50
C VAL A 265 -16.99 0.94 -21.94
N LEU A 266 -16.15 1.78 -21.33
CA LEU A 266 -14.76 1.96 -21.76
C LEU A 266 -13.80 2.25 -20.60
N GLU A 267 -12.53 1.94 -20.86
CA GLU A 267 -11.41 2.28 -20.01
C GLU A 267 -10.44 3.20 -20.74
N ILE A 268 -9.85 4.15 -20.03
CA ILE A 268 -8.92 5.13 -20.62
C ILE A 268 -7.67 5.30 -19.78
N TYR A 269 -6.55 5.16 -20.43
CA TYR A 269 -5.25 5.55 -19.88
C TYR A 269 -4.48 6.41 -20.89
N ILE A 270 -4.52 7.72 -20.65
CA ILE A 270 -3.90 8.71 -21.56
C ILE A 270 -4.47 8.53 -22.98
N ASP A 271 -3.63 8.17 -23.97
CA ASP A 271 -3.99 8.03 -25.39
C ASP A 271 -4.74 6.73 -25.72
N ASP A 272 -4.62 5.70 -24.85
CA ASP A 272 -5.20 4.37 -25.06
C ASP A 272 -6.63 4.31 -24.54
N ILE A 273 -7.60 4.08 -25.42
CA ILE A 273 -9.02 3.90 -25.09
C ILE A 273 -9.43 2.47 -25.47
N VAL A 274 -10.05 1.77 -24.55
CA VAL A 274 -10.56 0.41 -24.76
C VAL A 274 -12.07 0.40 -24.55
N VAL A 275 -12.86 0.10 -25.58
CA VAL A 275 -14.30 -0.15 -25.48
C VAL A 275 -14.50 -1.64 -25.32
N LYS A 276 -15.32 -2.04 -24.34
CA LYS A 276 -15.50 -3.42 -23.89
C LYS A 276 -16.97 -3.82 -23.78
N SER A 277 -17.33 -5.04 -24.17
CA SER A 277 -18.71 -5.50 -24.12
C SER A 277 -18.80 -7.03 -24.10
N ASP A 278 -19.91 -7.58 -23.56
CA ASP A 278 -20.11 -9.02 -23.46
C ASP A 278 -20.80 -9.63 -24.69
N GLY A 279 -21.27 -8.81 -25.62
CA GLY A 279 -21.93 -9.24 -26.85
C GLY A 279 -21.72 -8.27 -28.00
N PHE A 280 -21.77 -8.77 -29.24
CA PHE A 280 -21.45 -7.99 -30.42
C PHE A 280 -22.42 -6.84 -30.68
N ASP A 281 -23.75 -7.06 -30.57
CA ASP A 281 -24.72 -6.00 -30.81
C ASP A 281 -24.71 -4.92 -29.74
N HIS A 282 -24.47 -5.29 -28.47
CA HIS A 282 -24.19 -4.33 -27.39
C HIS A 282 -22.90 -3.53 -27.69
N HIS A 283 -21.87 -4.19 -28.20
CA HIS A 283 -20.62 -3.53 -28.56
C HIS A 283 -20.77 -2.43 -29.60
N LEU A 284 -21.64 -2.64 -30.57
CA LEU A 284 -21.96 -1.60 -31.57
C LEU A 284 -22.65 -0.39 -30.94
N ALA A 285 -23.54 -0.62 -29.98
CA ALA A 285 -24.20 0.45 -29.23
C ALA A 285 -23.18 1.22 -28.36
N ASP A 286 -22.30 0.50 -27.68
CA ASP A 286 -21.25 1.06 -26.84
C ASP A 286 -20.24 1.90 -27.66
N LEU A 287 -19.83 1.39 -28.82
CA LEU A 287 -18.99 2.13 -29.76
C LEU A 287 -19.69 3.40 -30.26
N ARG A 288 -20.99 3.33 -30.55
CA ARG A 288 -21.78 4.50 -30.96
C ARG A 288 -21.74 5.59 -29.87
N LEU A 289 -22.00 5.23 -28.64
CA LEU A 289 -21.93 6.14 -27.48
C LEU A 289 -20.54 6.80 -27.38
N ALA A 290 -19.49 6.01 -27.52
CA ALA A 290 -18.11 6.53 -27.50
C ALA A 290 -17.87 7.52 -28.65
N PHE A 291 -18.26 7.19 -29.88
CA PHE A 291 -18.09 8.08 -31.04
C PHE A 291 -18.94 9.35 -30.96
N GLU A 292 -20.19 9.28 -30.48
CA GLU A 292 -21.02 10.45 -30.25
C GLU A 292 -20.37 11.42 -29.28
N ARG A 293 -19.72 10.88 -28.25
CA ARG A 293 -18.98 11.69 -27.29
C ARG A 293 -17.75 12.33 -27.93
N MET A 294 -16.96 11.56 -28.71
CA MET A 294 -15.81 12.08 -29.46
C MET A 294 -16.23 13.18 -30.43
N ARG A 295 -17.29 12.96 -31.19
CA ARG A 295 -17.85 13.95 -32.15
C ARG A 295 -18.26 15.24 -31.44
N ARG A 296 -18.97 15.12 -30.31
CA ARG A 296 -19.44 16.26 -29.53
C ARG A 296 -18.32 17.19 -29.08
N TYR A 297 -17.17 16.63 -28.68
CA TYR A 297 -16.03 17.39 -28.18
C TYR A 297 -14.94 17.62 -29.22
N GLY A 298 -15.06 17.08 -30.43
CA GLY A 298 -14.10 17.22 -31.48
C GLY A 298 -12.82 16.39 -31.32
N LEU A 299 -12.85 15.34 -30.45
CA LEU A 299 -11.73 14.45 -30.23
C LEU A 299 -11.51 13.54 -31.43
N LYS A 300 -10.26 13.42 -31.90
CA LYS A 300 -9.85 12.65 -33.09
C LYS A 300 -9.01 11.44 -32.74
N MET A 301 -9.37 10.30 -33.34
CA MET A 301 -8.64 9.04 -33.22
C MET A 301 -7.73 8.79 -34.41
N ASN A 302 -6.66 8.00 -34.20
CA ASN A 302 -5.78 7.55 -35.26
C ASN A 302 -6.31 6.23 -35.87
N PRO A 303 -6.92 6.25 -37.06
CA PRO A 303 -7.55 5.06 -37.63
C PRO A 303 -6.57 3.92 -37.91
N LEU A 304 -5.30 4.26 -38.18
CA LEU A 304 -4.23 3.29 -38.53
C LEU A 304 -3.72 2.53 -37.28
N LYS A 305 -4.15 2.96 -36.10
CA LYS A 305 -3.81 2.33 -34.84
C LYS A 305 -5.04 1.81 -34.09
N CYS A 306 -6.23 1.92 -34.65
CA CYS A 306 -7.46 1.36 -34.09
C CYS A 306 -7.68 -0.06 -34.57
N ALA A 307 -8.32 -0.88 -33.72
CA ALA A 307 -8.75 -2.23 -34.06
C ALA A 307 -10.15 -2.48 -33.48
N PHE A 308 -11.11 -2.84 -34.34
CA PHE A 308 -12.51 -2.95 -33.96
C PHE A 308 -13.03 -4.37 -33.92
N GLY A 309 -13.82 -4.69 -32.89
CA GLY A 309 -14.55 -5.94 -32.76
C GLY A 309 -13.67 -7.17 -32.53
N VAL A 310 -12.50 -6.99 -31.91
CA VAL A 310 -11.54 -8.07 -31.64
C VAL A 310 -11.88 -8.81 -30.34
N SER A 311 -11.41 -10.05 -30.19
CA SER A 311 -11.59 -10.84 -28.96
C SER A 311 -10.42 -10.70 -28.00
N ALA A 312 -9.27 -10.22 -28.47
CA ALA A 312 -8.07 -10.02 -27.67
C ALA A 312 -7.19 -8.93 -28.26
N GLY A 313 -6.48 -8.20 -27.39
CA GLY A 313 -5.50 -7.22 -27.85
C GLY A 313 -4.64 -6.67 -26.74
N LYS A 314 -3.67 -5.85 -27.12
CA LYS A 314 -2.67 -5.31 -26.21
C LYS A 314 -3.19 -4.02 -25.57
N PHE A 315 -3.23 -3.99 -24.24
CA PHE A 315 -3.55 -2.82 -23.43
C PHE A 315 -2.55 -2.65 -22.29
N LEU A 316 -1.96 -1.48 -22.18
CA LEU A 316 -0.92 -1.15 -21.18
C LEU A 316 0.18 -2.23 -21.08
N GLY A 317 0.55 -2.81 -22.26
CA GLY A 317 1.62 -3.78 -22.38
C GLY A 317 1.30 -5.21 -21.97
N PHE A 318 0.03 -5.54 -21.71
CA PHE A 318 -0.49 -6.90 -21.51
C PHE A 318 -1.52 -7.25 -22.57
N ILE A 319 -1.75 -8.54 -22.80
CA ILE A 319 -2.83 -9.01 -23.64
C ILE A 319 -4.05 -9.25 -22.78
N ILE A 320 -5.16 -8.60 -23.14
CA ILE A 320 -6.47 -8.76 -22.47
C ILE A 320 -7.42 -9.51 -23.40
N HIS A 321 -8.21 -10.42 -22.83
CA HIS A 321 -9.22 -11.21 -23.53
C HIS A 321 -10.28 -11.77 -22.55
N GLU A 322 -11.29 -12.48 -23.04
CA GLU A 322 -12.39 -13.05 -22.21
C GLU A 322 -11.88 -13.92 -21.04
N ASN A 323 -10.81 -14.71 -21.25
CA ASN A 323 -10.30 -15.62 -20.22
C ASN A 323 -9.41 -14.93 -19.17
N GLY A 324 -9.00 -13.68 -19.41
CA GLY A 324 -8.20 -12.90 -18.47
C GLY A 324 -7.08 -12.07 -19.10
N ILE A 325 -5.95 -12.02 -18.41
CA ILE A 325 -4.79 -11.19 -18.71
C ILE A 325 -3.58 -12.08 -18.92
N GLU A 326 -2.87 -11.88 -20.02
CA GLU A 326 -1.64 -12.59 -20.36
C GLU A 326 -0.46 -11.64 -20.58
N ILE A 327 0.75 -12.16 -20.45
CA ILE A 327 1.95 -11.43 -20.82
C ILE A 327 2.09 -11.42 -22.33
N ASP A 328 2.45 -10.26 -22.91
CA ASP A 328 2.79 -10.15 -24.33
C ASP A 328 3.93 -11.13 -24.69
N PRO A 329 3.72 -12.10 -25.60
CA PRO A 329 4.73 -13.07 -26.02
C PRO A 329 6.05 -12.44 -26.44
N LYS A 330 6.03 -11.27 -27.07
CA LYS A 330 7.24 -10.53 -27.47
C LYS A 330 8.08 -10.12 -26.26
N LYS A 331 7.45 -9.78 -25.13
CA LYS A 331 8.16 -9.46 -23.88
C LYS A 331 8.78 -10.70 -23.26
N VAL A 332 8.06 -11.81 -23.27
CA VAL A 332 8.59 -13.11 -22.83
C VAL A 332 9.80 -13.50 -23.66
N GLU A 333 9.69 -13.42 -24.96
CA GLU A 333 10.77 -13.72 -25.89
C GLU A 333 11.98 -12.81 -25.69
N ALA A 334 11.75 -11.51 -25.50
CA ALA A 334 12.80 -10.54 -25.21
C ALA A 334 13.57 -10.85 -23.89
N ILE A 335 12.92 -11.46 -22.90
CA ILE A 335 13.60 -11.93 -21.66
C ILE A 335 14.28 -13.28 -21.90
N ARG A 336 13.64 -14.19 -22.63
CA ARG A 336 14.21 -15.52 -22.96
C ARG A 336 15.51 -15.39 -23.74
N ASN A 337 15.57 -14.46 -24.69
CA ASN A 337 16.74 -14.20 -25.56
C ASN A 337 17.80 -13.29 -24.92
N LEU A 338 17.60 -12.83 -23.65
CA LEU A 338 18.63 -12.07 -22.96
C LEU A 338 19.86 -12.93 -22.69
N GLU A 339 21.02 -12.37 -22.96
CA GLU A 339 22.31 -12.91 -22.53
C GLU A 339 22.53 -12.74 -21.04
N GLU A 340 23.47 -13.50 -20.49
CA GLU A 340 23.83 -13.37 -19.07
C GLU A 340 24.40 -11.96 -18.80
N PRO A 341 23.96 -11.28 -17.72
CA PRO A 341 24.50 -9.97 -17.36
C PRO A 341 26.00 -10.00 -17.14
N THR A 342 26.70 -9.05 -17.75
CA THR A 342 28.16 -8.91 -17.64
C THR A 342 28.58 -7.77 -16.72
N CYS A 343 27.66 -6.89 -16.34
CA CYS A 343 27.91 -5.78 -15.46
C CYS A 343 26.68 -5.44 -14.59
N LYS A 344 26.88 -4.63 -13.56
CA LYS A 344 25.82 -4.16 -12.65
C LYS A 344 24.65 -3.51 -13.38
N ARG A 345 24.92 -2.72 -14.44
CA ARG A 345 23.91 -2.05 -15.24
C ARG A 345 22.99 -3.04 -15.97
N ASP A 346 23.53 -4.17 -16.44
CA ASP A 346 22.72 -5.19 -17.11
C ASP A 346 21.81 -5.92 -16.11
N VAL A 347 22.29 -6.15 -14.88
CA VAL A 347 21.42 -6.66 -13.79
C VAL A 347 20.30 -5.69 -13.48
N GLN A 348 20.57 -4.38 -13.44
CA GLN A 348 19.52 -3.37 -13.23
C GLN A 348 18.48 -3.37 -14.35
N LYS A 349 18.92 -3.45 -15.61
CA LYS A 349 18.01 -3.57 -16.77
C LYS A 349 17.18 -4.86 -16.72
N LEU A 350 17.81 -6.00 -16.38
CA LEU A 350 17.12 -7.28 -16.20
C LEU A 350 16.02 -7.17 -15.14
N LEU A 351 16.37 -6.64 -13.96
CA LEU A 351 15.40 -6.47 -12.87
C LEU A 351 14.27 -5.50 -13.22
N GLY A 352 14.55 -4.43 -13.95
CA GLY A 352 13.52 -3.52 -14.47
C GLY A 352 12.52 -4.27 -15.35
N LYS A 353 13.01 -5.09 -16.30
CA LYS A 353 12.15 -5.92 -17.17
C LYS A 353 11.31 -6.94 -16.40
N ILE A 354 11.91 -7.64 -15.43
CA ILE A 354 11.23 -8.67 -14.63
C ILE A 354 10.21 -8.04 -13.67
N ASN A 355 10.53 -6.89 -13.05
CA ASN A 355 9.66 -6.23 -12.09
C ASN A 355 8.32 -5.78 -12.73
N TYR A 356 8.32 -5.45 -14.01
CA TYR A 356 7.11 -5.16 -14.77
C TYR A 356 6.16 -6.36 -14.81
N LEU A 357 6.70 -7.59 -14.83
CA LEU A 357 5.94 -8.86 -14.89
C LEU A 357 5.68 -9.47 -13.51
N ARG A 358 5.99 -8.75 -12.43
CA ARG A 358 5.96 -9.26 -11.05
C ARG A 358 4.63 -9.91 -10.64
N ARG A 359 3.49 -9.38 -11.15
CA ARG A 359 2.16 -9.90 -10.82
C ARG A 359 1.88 -11.31 -11.34
N PHE A 360 2.71 -11.81 -12.29
CA PHE A 360 2.63 -13.14 -12.89
C PHE A 360 3.63 -14.12 -12.29
N ILE A 361 4.55 -13.68 -11.44
CA ILE A 361 5.64 -14.51 -10.93
C ILE A 361 5.46 -14.70 -9.43
N SER A 362 5.17 -15.93 -9.04
CA SER A 362 5.14 -16.32 -7.65
C SER A 362 6.55 -16.22 -7.04
N ASN A 363 6.63 -15.75 -5.80
CA ASN A 363 7.88 -15.57 -5.04
C ASN A 363 9.02 -14.92 -5.83
N LEU A 364 8.72 -13.87 -6.60
CA LEU A 364 9.75 -13.17 -7.39
C LEU A 364 10.91 -12.69 -6.50
N ALA A 365 10.61 -12.17 -5.30
CA ALA A 365 11.63 -11.65 -4.39
C ALA A 365 12.64 -12.71 -3.95
N GLY A 366 12.21 -13.96 -3.74
CA GLY A 366 13.10 -15.10 -3.46
C GLY A 366 13.90 -15.51 -4.70
N LYS A 367 13.25 -15.57 -5.87
CA LYS A 367 13.90 -15.94 -7.13
C LYS A 367 15.02 -14.98 -7.56
N ILE A 368 14.93 -13.68 -7.18
CA ILE A 368 15.96 -12.66 -7.51
C ILE A 368 16.97 -12.40 -6.38
N GLU A 369 16.90 -13.13 -5.27
CA GLU A 369 17.74 -12.85 -4.10
C GLU A 369 19.23 -12.91 -4.42
N SER A 370 19.67 -13.86 -5.25
CA SER A 370 21.06 -14.01 -5.67
C SER A 370 21.61 -12.82 -6.47
N PHE A 371 20.77 -11.97 -7.05
CA PHE A 371 21.21 -10.78 -7.78
C PHE A 371 21.46 -9.57 -6.87
N VAL A 372 20.92 -9.58 -5.64
CA VAL A 372 21.01 -8.44 -4.73
C VAL A 372 22.44 -8.08 -4.32
N PRO A 373 23.34 -9.04 -4.03
CA PRO A 373 24.75 -8.72 -3.75
C PRO A 373 25.40 -7.95 -4.89
N LEU A 374 25.11 -8.31 -6.16
CA LEU A 374 25.67 -7.66 -7.34
C LEU A 374 25.24 -6.18 -7.46
N LEU A 375 24.03 -5.85 -7.01
CA LEU A 375 23.55 -4.46 -7.01
C LEU A 375 24.22 -3.60 -5.94
N ARG A 376 24.72 -4.20 -4.85
CA ARG A 376 25.39 -3.51 -3.74
C ARG A 376 26.87 -3.26 -4.00
N LEU A 377 27.48 -3.83 -5.03
CA LEU A 377 28.87 -3.65 -5.39
C LEU A 377 29.17 -2.16 -5.61
N LYS A 378 30.25 -1.69 -4.98
CA LYS A 378 30.75 -0.31 -5.14
C LYS A 378 31.73 -0.21 -6.31
N ASN A 379 32.45 -1.29 -6.58
CA ASN A 379 33.46 -1.38 -7.62
C ASN A 379 32.99 -2.37 -8.70
N GLU A 380 32.92 -1.97 -9.95
CA GLU A 380 32.50 -2.81 -11.08
C GLU A 380 33.49 -3.95 -11.37
N ALA A 381 34.76 -3.80 -10.98
CA ALA A 381 35.78 -4.85 -11.11
C ALA A 381 35.52 -6.10 -10.26
N GLU A 382 34.68 -5.98 -9.23
CA GLU A 382 34.28 -7.08 -8.35
C GLU A 382 33.06 -7.87 -8.87
N PHE A 383 32.54 -7.50 -10.03
CA PHE A 383 31.36 -8.14 -10.60
C PHE A 383 31.67 -9.58 -11.05
N THR A 384 30.99 -10.55 -10.44
CA THR A 384 31.12 -11.96 -10.78
C THR A 384 29.76 -12.60 -10.95
N TRP A 385 29.47 -13.11 -12.16
CA TRP A 385 28.25 -13.86 -12.44
C TRP A 385 28.50 -15.37 -12.19
N GLY A 386 28.09 -15.84 -11.03
CA GLY A 386 28.37 -17.21 -10.57
C GLY A 386 27.25 -18.21 -10.90
N ALA A 387 27.40 -19.42 -10.36
CA ALA A 387 26.44 -20.52 -10.58
C ALA A 387 25.04 -20.22 -9.98
N GLU A 388 24.98 -19.56 -8.80
CA GLU A 388 23.71 -19.20 -8.15
C GLU A 388 22.92 -18.18 -8.98
N GLN A 389 23.60 -17.18 -9.53
CA GLN A 389 22.98 -16.17 -10.39
C GLN A 389 22.47 -16.79 -11.69
N ARG A 390 23.26 -17.69 -12.29
CA ARG A 390 22.87 -18.43 -13.50
C ARG A 390 21.65 -19.32 -13.25
N TYR A 391 21.63 -20.02 -12.12
CA TYR A 391 20.48 -20.83 -11.73
C TYR A 391 19.21 -19.98 -11.58
N ALA A 392 19.30 -18.88 -10.83
CA ALA A 392 18.17 -17.97 -10.63
C ALA A 392 17.68 -17.35 -11.95
N PHE A 393 18.60 -16.97 -12.83
CA PHE A 393 18.28 -16.41 -14.15
C PHE A 393 17.53 -17.42 -15.03
N ASN A 394 18.00 -18.68 -15.07
CA ASN A 394 17.35 -19.74 -15.82
C ASN A 394 15.97 -20.13 -15.22
N ASN A 395 15.86 -20.13 -13.89
CA ASN A 395 14.57 -20.36 -13.21
C ASN A 395 13.54 -19.30 -13.58
N ILE A 396 13.92 -18.02 -13.59
CA ILE A 396 13.04 -16.93 -14.02
C ILE A 396 12.62 -17.08 -15.48
N LYS A 397 13.57 -17.42 -16.39
CA LYS A 397 13.24 -17.71 -17.79
C LYS A 397 12.24 -18.87 -17.93
N GLN A 398 12.41 -19.92 -17.13
CA GLN A 398 11.51 -21.07 -17.11
C GLN A 398 10.11 -20.69 -16.59
N CYS A 399 10.00 -19.94 -15.50
CA CYS A 399 8.72 -19.44 -14.98
C CYS A 399 7.97 -18.59 -16.01
N LEU A 400 8.68 -17.78 -16.79
CA LEU A 400 8.10 -16.94 -17.83
C LEU A 400 7.81 -17.69 -19.13
N SER A 401 8.26 -18.94 -19.29
CA SER A 401 7.95 -19.73 -20.49
C SER A 401 6.49 -20.15 -20.56
N ASN A 402 5.86 -20.40 -19.40
CA ASN A 402 4.45 -20.75 -19.27
C ASN A 402 3.83 -19.94 -18.13
N PRO A 403 3.64 -18.61 -18.30
CA PRO A 403 3.10 -17.77 -17.25
C PRO A 403 1.61 -18.12 -17.01
N PRO A 404 1.12 -18.00 -15.78
CA PRO A 404 -0.30 -18.19 -15.50
C PRO A 404 -1.13 -17.09 -16.17
N ILE A 405 -2.35 -17.44 -16.60
CA ILE A 405 -3.36 -16.45 -16.99
C ILE A 405 -3.97 -15.88 -15.71
N LEU A 406 -3.85 -14.56 -15.53
CA LEU A 406 -4.49 -13.88 -14.40
C LEU A 406 -5.92 -13.51 -14.78
N ARG A 407 -6.85 -13.64 -13.83
CA ARG A 407 -8.24 -13.25 -14.07
C ARG A 407 -8.57 -11.91 -13.42
N ALA A 408 -9.48 -11.17 -14.06
CA ALA A 408 -10.10 -10.02 -13.43
C ALA A 408 -10.95 -10.44 -12.22
N PRO A 409 -10.96 -9.64 -11.14
CA PRO A 409 -11.83 -9.87 -10.02
C PRO A 409 -13.31 -9.86 -10.43
N LYS A 410 -14.08 -10.82 -9.94
CA LYS A 410 -15.53 -10.84 -10.14
C LYS A 410 -16.21 -10.11 -8.98
N SER A 411 -17.03 -9.12 -9.30
CA SER A 411 -17.80 -8.36 -8.31
C SER A 411 -18.70 -9.29 -7.47
N GLY A 412 -18.76 -9.04 -6.16
CA GLY A 412 -19.60 -9.78 -5.22
C GLY A 412 -19.07 -11.15 -4.78
N ALA A 413 -17.93 -11.61 -5.30
CA ALA A 413 -17.26 -12.82 -4.81
C ALA A 413 -16.17 -12.46 -3.78
N PRO A 414 -16.04 -13.19 -2.65
CA PRO A 414 -15.01 -12.93 -1.66
C PRO A 414 -13.63 -13.22 -2.23
N PHE A 415 -12.64 -12.46 -1.78
CA PHE A 415 -11.24 -12.73 -2.08
C PHE A 415 -10.66 -13.79 -1.14
N ARG A 416 -9.67 -14.50 -1.63
CA ARG A 416 -8.77 -15.36 -0.86
C ARG A 416 -7.35 -14.80 -0.93
N LEU A 417 -6.78 -14.50 0.23
CA LEU A 417 -5.44 -13.96 0.35
C LEU A 417 -4.53 -14.97 1.02
N TYR A 418 -3.71 -15.65 0.23
CA TYR A 418 -2.68 -16.55 0.72
C TYR A 418 -1.46 -15.73 1.11
N ILE A 419 -0.95 -15.93 2.33
CA ILE A 419 0.27 -15.26 2.80
C ILE A 419 1.28 -16.27 3.32
N ALA A 420 2.55 -15.99 3.06
CA ALA A 420 3.68 -16.78 3.54
C ALA A 420 4.83 -15.87 3.98
N ALA A 421 5.68 -16.41 4.84
CA ALA A 421 6.90 -15.78 5.26
C ALA A 421 8.05 -16.79 5.31
N GLU A 422 9.19 -16.39 4.79
CA GLU A 422 10.47 -17.10 4.87
C GLU A 422 11.47 -16.29 5.68
N ASP A 423 12.70 -16.76 5.80
CA ASP A 423 13.74 -16.06 6.57
C ASP A 423 13.99 -14.65 6.05
N ARG A 424 13.99 -14.46 4.74
CA ARG A 424 14.33 -13.20 4.08
C ARG A 424 13.27 -12.64 3.14
N VAL A 425 12.19 -13.38 2.90
CA VAL A 425 11.16 -13.01 1.92
C VAL A 425 9.77 -13.20 2.53
N ILE A 426 8.86 -12.31 2.19
CA ILE A 426 7.43 -12.47 2.40
C ILE A 426 6.72 -12.52 1.06
N GLY A 427 5.67 -13.35 0.97
CA GLY A 427 4.88 -13.55 -0.23
C GLY A 427 3.39 -13.54 0.03
N ALA A 428 2.63 -13.19 -1.00
CA ALA A 428 1.18 -13.29 -0.99
C ALA A 428 0.63 -13.59 -2.39
N VAL A 429 -0.52 -14.26 -2.43
CA VAL A 429 -1.31 -14.48 -3.64
C VAL A 429 -2.73 -14.01 -3.37
N LEU A 430 -3.23 -13.14 -4.23
CA LEU A 430 -4.63 -12.76 -4.24
C LEU A 430 -5.35 -13.65 -5.26
N ALA A 431 -6.39 -14.35 -4.81
CA ALA A 431 -7.19 -15.25 -5.63
C ALA A 431 -8.69 -15.04 -5.36
N GLN A 432 -9.52 -15.59 -6.22
CA GLN A 432 -10.97 -15.69 -6.04
C GLN A 432 -11.45 -17.08 -6.46
N GLU A 433 -12.46 -17.59 -5.75
CA GLU A 433 -13.15 -18.80 -6.15
C GLU A 433 -14.42 -18.44 -6.92
N VAL A 434 -14.56 -18.99 -8.14
CA VAL A 434 -15.73 -18.81 -8.98
C VAL A 434 -16.17 -20.18 -9.48
N SER A 435 -17.40 -20.58 -9.16
CA SER A 435 -17.97 -21.89 -9.58
C SER A 435 -17.10 -23.09 -9.16
N GLY A 436 -16.54 -23.06 -7.95
CA GLY A 436 -15.72 -24.15 -7.40
C GLY A 436 -14.28 -24.24 -7.94
N LYS A 437 -13.85 -23.25 -8.75
CA LYS A 437 -12.47 -23.14 -9.22
C LYS A 437 -11.83 -21.86 -8.70
N GLU A 438 -10.60 -21.96 -8.24
CA GLU A 438 -9.79 -20.81 -7.86
C GLU A 438 -9.06 -20.21 -9.06
N TYR A 439 -9.04 -18.89 -9.10
CA TYR A 439 -8.36 -18.10 -10.11
C TYR A 439 -7.44 -17.08 -9.45
N ILE A 440 -6.23 -16.98 -9.97
CA ILE A 440 -5.24 -16.04 -9.49
C ILE A 440 -5.49 -14.67 -10.10
N ILE A 441 -5.49 -13.63 -9.24
CA ILE A 441 -5.61 -12.24 -9.62
C ILE A 441 -4.22 -11.60 -9.69
N ALA A 442 -3.40 -11.81 -8.65
CA ALA A 442 -2.05 -11.29 -8.64
C ALA A 442 -1.15 -12.00 -7.62
N TYR A 443 0.12 -12.14 -7.97
CA TYR A 443 1.19 -12.49 -7.04
C TYR A 443 1.83 -11.24 -6.44
N LEU A 444 2.32 -11.37 -5.22
CA LEU A 444 3.07 -10.32 -4.53
C LEU A 444 4.18 -10.96 -3.71
N SER A 445 5.37 -10.39 -3.76
CA SER A 445 6.48 -10.80 -2.90
C SER A 445 7.36 -9.60 -2.58
N ARG A 446 8.04 -9.66 -1.42
CA ARG A 446 8.94 -8.61 -0.98
C ARG A 446 10.09 -9.22 -0.17
N ARG A 447 11.30 -8.74 -0.42
CA ARG A 447 12.43 -9.03 0.44
C ARG A 447 12.33 -8.26 1.75
N LEU A 448 12.61 -8.93 2.86
CA LEU A 448 12.70 -8.34 4.19
C LEU A 448 13.95 -7.46 4.31
N LEU A 449 13.83 -6.37 5.05
CA LEU A 449 14.98 -5.57 5.45
C LEU A 449 15.81 -6.34 6.49
N ASP A 450 17.09 -5.99 6.65
CA ASP A 450 17.99 -6.66 7.60
C ASP A 450 17.48 -6.62 9.07
N ALA A 451 16.67 -5.61 9.44
CA ALA A 451 15.99 -5.56 10.73
C ALA A 451 14.74 -6.47 10.78
N GLU A 452 14.00 -6.57 9.68
CA GLU A 452 12.78 -7.37 9.56
C GLU A 452 13.08 -8.87 9.47
N SER A 453 14.24 -9.26 8.93
CA SER A 453 14.64 -10.67 8.89
C SER A 453 14.81 -11.30 10.28
N ARG A 454 15.03 -10.46 11.31
CA ARG A 454 15.14 -10.87 12.71
C ARG A 454 13.80 -10.94 13.45
N TYR A 455 12.68 -10.63 12.80
CA TYR A 455 11.36 -10.78 13.40
C TYR A 455 11.05 -12.26 13.60
N VAL A 456 10.29 -12.57 14.64
CA VAL A 456 9.77 -13.92 14.82
C VAL A 456 8.80 -14.28 13.68
N PHE A 457 8.65 -15.57 13.41
CA PHE A 457 7.89 -16.04 12.23
C PHE A 457 6.48 -15.42 12.14
N ILE A 458 5.74 -15.41 13.25
CA ILE A 458 4.38 -14.83 13.29
C ILE A 458 4.38 -13.32 12.97
N GLU A 459 5.39 -12.57 13.40
CA GLU A 459 5.51 -11.15 13.06
C GLU A 459 5.85 -10.94 11.58
N LYS A 460 6.60 -11.87 10.97
CA LYS A 460 6.85 -11.84 9.52
C LYS A 460 5.55 -12.11 8.76
N LEU A 461 4.70 -13.03 9.23
CA LEU A 461 3.37 -13.27 8.66
C LEU A 461 2.46 -12.04 8.83
N CYS A 462 2.45 -11.40 10.01
CA CYS A 462 1.71 -10.13 10.21
C CYS A 462 2.19 -9.02 9.27
N LEU A 463 3.51 -8.92 9.05
CA LEU A 463 4.09 -7.99 8.09
C LEU A 463 3.68 -8.34 6.66
N SER A 464 3.62 -9.63 6.31
CA SER A 464 3.14 -10.10 5.01
C SER A 464 1.69 -9.68 4.78
N LEU A 465 0.81 -9.90 5.77
CA LEU A 465 -0.59 -9.47 5.71
C LEU A 465 -0.71 -7.95 5.53
N TYR A 466 -0.06 -7.17 6.39
CA TYR A 466 -0.04 -5.72 6.29
C TYR A 466 0.43 -5.22 4.92
N TYR A 467 1.53 -5.78 4.41
CA TYR A 467 2.08 -5.42 3.10
C TYR A 467 1.14 -5.81 1.95
N ALA A 468 0.55 -6.99 2.01
CA ALA A 468 -0.40 -7.47 1.02
C ALA A 468 -1.67 -6.59 0.99
N CYS A 469 -2.29 -6.32 2.15
CA CYS A 469 -3.46 -5.45 2.22
C CYS A 469 -3.17 -4.04 1.72
N THR A 470 -2.01 -3.47 2.06
CA THR A 470 -1.61 -2.15 1.57
C THR A 470 -1.45 -2.13 0.03
N LYS A 471 -0.90 -3.19 -0.57
CA LYS A 471 -0.70 -3.28 -2.02
C LYS A 471 -1.97 -3.64 -2.78
N PHE A 472 -2.79 -4.51 -2.21
CA PHE A 472 -4.07 -4.94 -2.78
C PHE A 472 -5.25 -4.09 -2.30
N ARG A 473 -4.98 -2.94 -1.67
CA ARG A 473 -6.00 -2.03 -1.14
C ARG A 473 -7.16 -1.77 -2.13
N PRO A 474 -6.91 -1.46 -3.43
CA PRO A 474 -7.99 -1.21 -4.37
C PRO A 474 -8.97 -2.38 -4.56
N TYR A 475 -8.51 -3.61 -4.34
CA TYR A 475 -9.33 -4.82 -4.43
C TYR A 475 -10.09 -5.10 -3.13
N LEU A 476 -9.43 -4.91 -1.99
CA LEU A 476 -9.91 -5.41 -0.69
C LEU A 476 -10.87 -4.48 0.02
N LEU A 477 -10.89 -3.17 -0.32
CA LEU A 477 -11.76 -2.19 0.37
C LEU A 477 -13.26 -2.44 0.18
N SER A 478 -13.66 -3.04 -0.92
CA SER A 478 -15.07 -3.21 -1.29
C SER A 478 -15.59 -4.64 -1.14
N SER A 479 -14.77 -5.55 -0.60
CA SER A 479 -15.08 -6.97 -0.60
C SER A 479 -14.53 -7.68 0.62
N THR A 480 -15.20 -8.71 1.09
CA THR A 480 -14.69 -9.61 2.14
C THR A 480 -13.46 -10.37 1.66
N CYS A 481 -12.52 -10.62 2.55
CA CYS A 481 -11.28 -11.33 2.23
C CYS A 481 -10.97 -12.41 3.26
N VAL A 482 -10.84 -13.64 2.81
CA VAL A 482 -10.40 -14.79 3.62
C VAL A 482 -8.87 -14.86 3.57
N VAL A 483 -8.24 -14.66 4.71
CA VAL A 483 -6.77 -14.76 4.87
C VAL A 483 -6.40 -16.19 5.18
N ALA A 484 -5.62 -16.82 4.30
CA ALA A 484 -5.17 -18.19 4.43
C ALA A 484 -3.67 -18.25 4.73
N CYS A 485 -3.29 -18.75 5.90
CA CYS A 485 -1.90 -18.93 6.30
C CYS A 485 -1.76 -20.00 7.39
N GLN A 486 -0.50 -20.26 7.80
CA GLN A 486 -0.17 -21.32 8.77
C GLN A 486 -0.67 -21.01 10.18
N ALA A 487 -0.80 -19.74 10.57
CA ALA A 487 -1.20 -19.30 11.89
C ALA A 487 -2.23 -18.18 11.80
N ASP A 488 -3.16 -18.12 12.77
CA ASP A 488 -4.15 -17.04 12.84
C ASP A 488 -3.50 -15.70 13.21
N VAL A 489 -3.03 -15.01 12.18
CA VAL A 489 -2.38 -13.70 12.31
C VAL A 489 -3.37 -12.61 12.71
N ILE A 490 -4.65 -12.76 12.38
CA ILE A 490 -5.69 -11.80 12.72
C ILE A 490 -5.95 -11.86 14.23
N LYS A 491 -6.19 -13.05 14.76
CA LYS A 491 -6.33 -13.28 16.21
C LYS A 491 -5.08 -12.79 16.95
N TYR A 492 -3.88 -13.13 16.47
CA TYR A 492 -2.62 -12.71 17.07
C TYR A 492 -2.47 -11.18 17.12
N MET A 493 -2.88 -10.47 16.08
CA MET A 493 -2.78 -9.01 16.03
C MET A 493 -3.83 -8.32 16.89
N LEU A 494 -5.06 -8.86 16.98
CA LEU A 494 -6.16 -8.29 17.75
C LEU A 494 -6.03 -8.54 19.27
N GLN A 495 -5.39 -9.64 19.67
CA GLN A 495 -5.15 -9.96 21.09
C GLN A 495 -4.09 -9.10 21.78
N ARG A 496 -3.37 -8.26 21.04
CA ARG A 496 -2.35 -7.38 21.62
C ARG A 496 -2.92 -6.03 21.97
N PRO A 497 -2.56 -5.44 23.13
CA PRO A 497 -2.96 -4.07 23.45
C PRO A 497 -2.45 -3.14 22.35
N ILE A 498 -3.39 -2.46 21.72
CA ILE A 498 -3.30 -1.81 20.40
C ILE A 498 -2.29 -0.65 20.34
N LEU A 499 -1.77 -0.17 21.45
CA LEU A 499 -1.22 1.19 21.50
C LEU A 499 0.31 1.31 21.43
N SER A 500 1.08 0.24 21.50
CA SER A 500 2.54 0.38 21.44
C SER A 500 3.19 -0.62 20.50
N GLY A 501 4.08 -0.12 19.63
CA GLY A 501 4.92 -0.92 18.77
C GLY A 501 4.44 -1.07 17.33
N ARG A 502 5.19 -1.86 16.55
CA ARG A 502 4.97 -2.05 15.10
C ARG A 502 3.68 -2.82 14.77
N ILE A 503 3.36 -3.84 15.56
CA ILE A 503 2.19 -4.69 15.32
C ILE A 503 0.90 -3.90 15.52
N GLY A 504 0.80 -3.06 16.56
CA GLY A 504 -0.34 -2.19 16.77
C GLY A 504 -0.58 -1.23 15.60
N LYS A 505 0.50 -0.70 14.99
CA LYS A 505 0.37 0.13 13.79
C LYS A 505 -0.14 -0.65 12.57
N TRP A 506 0.27 -1.91 12.42
CA TRP A 506 -0.23 -2.77 11.35
C TRP A 506 -1.68 -3.17 11.59
N ALA A 507 -2.03 -3.55 12.83
CA ALA A 507 -3.42 -3.87 13.21
C ALA A 507 -4.35 -2.68 12.93
N TYR A 508 -3.97 -1.47 13.36
CA TYR A 508 -4.74 -0.26 13.10
C TYR A 508 -4.96 -0.02 11.59
N ALA A 509 -3.92 -0.21 10.77
CA ALA A 509 -4.03 -0.04 9.32
C ALA A 509 -4.89 -1.13 8.65
N LEU A 510 -5.15 -2.26 9.32
CA LEU A 510 -5.98 -3.35 8.80
C LEU A 510 -7.45 -3.24 9.19
N ILE A 511 -7.83 -2.34 10.09
CA ILE A 511 -9.23 -2.15 10.54
C ILE A 511 -10.15 -1.74 9.37
N GLU A 512 -9.61 -1.11 8.32
CA GLU A 512 -10.42 -0.70 7.17
C GLU A 512 -10.86 -1.86 6.27
N TYR A 513 -10.36 -3.10 6.49
CA TYR A 513 -10.65 -4.26 5.66
C TYR A 513 -11.52 -5.28 6.41
N ASP A 514 -12.42 -5.93 5.69
CA ASP A 514 -13.20 -7.06 6.20
C ASP A 514 -12.41 -8.36 6.00
N LEU A 515 -11.65 -8.74 7.04
CA LEU A 515 -10.74 -9.88 7.01
C LEU A 515 -11.25 -11.01 7.91
N THR A 516 -11.29 -12.22 7.36
CA THR A 516 -11.54 -13.46 8.10
C THR A 516 -10.34 -14.40 7.96
N TYR A 517 -10.13 -15.28 8.94
CA TYR A 517 -9.02 -16.25 8.90
C TYR A 517 -9.52 -17.65 8.55
N GLU A 518 -8.75 -18.34 7.71
CA GLU A 518 -8.91 -19.77 7.47
C GLU A 518 -7.53 -20.45 7.48
N SER A 519 -7.45 -21.63 8.13
CA SER A 519 -6.18 -22.36 8.18
C SER A 519 -5.80 -22.88 6.79
N LEU A 520 -4.55 -22.70 6.41
CA LEU A 520 -4.02 -23.20 5.14
C LEU A 520 -4.24 -24.71 4.95
N ARG A 521 -4.23 -25.49 6.06
CA ARG A 521 -4.49 -26.95 6.03
C ARG A 521 -5.94 -27.30 5.70
N ALA A 522 -6.89 -26.40 5.91
CA ALA A 522 -8.30 -26.62 5.61
C ALA A 522 -8.62 -26.41 4.12
N MET A 523 -7.75 -25.76 3.38
CA MET A 523 -7.97 -25.38 1.99
C MET A 523 -7.42 -26.42 1.02
N LYS A 524 -8.12 -26.63 -0.08
CA LYS A 524 -7.72 -27.54 -1.17
C LYS A 524 -7.77 -26.80 -2.49
N GLY A 525 -6.66 -26.84 -3.25
CA GLY A 525 -6.62 -26.22 -4.58
C GLY A 525 -5.23 -26.20 -5.19
N GLN A 526 -5.16 -26.07 -6.52
CA GLN A 526 -3.88 -26.01 -7.25
C GLN A 526 -3.08 -24.77 -6.86
N VAL A 527 -3.75 -23.64 -6.64
CA VAL A 527 -3.10 -22.37 -6.25
C VAL A 527 -2.32 -22.53 -4.94
N ILE A 528 -2.88 -23.28 -3.97
CA ILE A 528 -2.21 -23.55 -2.71
C ILE A 528 -0.97 -24.43 -2.93
N ALA A 529 -1.11 -25.47 -3.73
CA ALA A 529 0.00 -26.41 -4.00
C ALA A 529 1.18 -25.67 -4.63
N ASP A 530 0.93 -24.86 -5.65
CA ASP A 530 1.94 -24.04 -6.32
C ASP A 530 2.56 -22.99 -5.37
N PHE A 531 1.72 -22.37 -4.52
CA PHE A 531 2.18 -21.40 -3.53
C PHE A 531 3.07 -22.03 -2.45
N ILE A 532 2.72 -23.20 -1.94
CA ILE A 532 3.50 -23.95 -0.95
C ILE A 532 4.86 -24.38 -1.53
N VAL A 533 4.89 -24.87 -2.77
CA VAL A 533 6.13 -25.25 -3.45
C VAL A 533 7.06 -24.06 -3.62
N ASP A 534 6.54 -22.94 -4.05
CA ASP A 534 7.33 -21.73 -4.30
C ASP A 534 7.86 -21.06 -3.02
N HIS A 535 7.18 -21.21 -1.87
CA HIS A 535 7.54 -20.55 -0.61
C HIS A 535 8.19 -21.49 0.41
N ARG A 536 8.58 -22.70 0.04
CA ARG A 536 9.25 -23.68 0.92
C ARG A 536 8.69 -23.69 2.34
N ILE A 537 7.37 -23.83 2.44
CA ILE A 537 6.70 -23.91 3.73
C ILE A 537 7.21 -25.17 4.42
N LYS A 538 8.07 -25.01 5.41
CA LYS A 538 8.57 -26.12 6.21
C LYS A 538 7.40 -26.67 7.01
N ASP A 539 7.06 -27.94 6.79
CA ASP A 539 6.30 -28.73 7.75
C ASP A 539 7.21 -29.04 8.96
N ASP A 540 7.60 -28.02 9.70
CA ASP A 540 8.15 -28.25 11.02
C ASP A 540 6.99 -28.73 11.87
N GLU A 541 7.01 -30.02 12.25
CA GLU A 541 6.09 -30.59 13.23
C GLU A 541 6.10 -29.82 14.55
N ASN A 542 7.07 -28.94 14.77
CA ASN A 542 7.21 -28.00 15.89
C ASN A 542 6.62 -26.60 15.64
N ILE A 543 6.06 -26.29 14.47
CA ILE A 543 5.13 -25.15 14.31
C ILE A 543 3.72 -25.61 14.72
N ASN A 544 3.66 -26.61 15.57
CA ASN A 544 2.50 -26.87 16.37
C ASN A 544 2.33 -25.69 17.29
N TYR A 545 1.30 -24.92 16.98
CA TYR A 545 0.84 -23.82 17.82
C TYR A 545 1.92 -22.75 18.02
N VAL A 546 1.72 -21.60 17.44
CA VAL A 546 1.82 -20.45 18.31
C VAL A 546 0.84 -20.77 19.42
N SER A 547 1.31 -21.46 20.45
CA SER A 547 0.65 -21.43 21.74
C SER A 547 0.60 -19.94 21.99
N VAL A 548 -0.58 -19.38 21.92
CA VAL A 548 -0.81 -18.06 22.49
C VAL A 548 -0.27 -18.25 23.89
N CYS A 549 0.91 -17.69 24.19
CA CYS A 549 1.43 -17.81 25.54
C CYS A 549 0.31 -17.28 26.40
N PRO A 550 -0.30 -18.09 27.27
CA PRO A 550 -1.44 -17.63 28.05
C PRO A 550 -1.01 -16.43 28.88
N TRP A 551 -1.94 -15.55 29.17
CA TRP A 551 -1.69 -14.52 30.15
C TRP A 551 -1.39 -15.17 31.46
N LYS A 552 -0.39 -14.67 32.18
CA LYS A 552 -0.08 -15.16 33.51
C LYS A 552 -0.71 -14.25 34.54
N LEU A 553 -1.49 -14.82 35.44
CA LEU A 553 -2.11 -14.16 36.58
C LEU A 553 -1.44 -14.64 37.85
N TYR A 554 -0.68 -13.78 38.52
CA TYR A 554 -0.22 -14.02 39.91
C TYR A 554 -1.18 -13.31 40.86
N PHE A 555 -1.66 -14.02 41.85
CA PHE A 555 -2.64 -13.49 42.79
C PHE A 555 -2.24 -13.79 44.25
N ASP A 556 -2.57 -12.87 45.14
CA ASP A 556 -2.37 -13.00 46.61
C ASP A 556 -3.37 -12.18 47.37
N GLY A 557 -3.83 -12.69 48.52
CA GLY A 557 -4.69 -12.04 49.45
C GLY A 557 -4.04 -11.82 50.82
N SER A 558 -4.15 -10.62 51.40
CA SER A 558 -3.55 -10.27 52.67
C SER A 558 -4.60 -9.71 53.66
N VAL A 559 -4.66 -10.26 54.85
CA VAL A 559 -5.52 -9.78 55.94
C VAL A 559 -4.65 -9.43 57.14
N CYS A 560 -4.75 -8.18 57.60
CA CYS A 560 -4.06 -7.72 58.81
C CYS A 560 -4.99 -6.90 59.72
N ARG A 561 -4.45 -6.40 60.84
CA ARG A 561 -5.26 -5.61 61.82
C ARG A 561 -5.72 -4.26 61.25
N GLU A 562 -5.04 -3.75 60.22
CA GLU A 562 -5.25 -2.43 59.64
C GLU A 562 -6.19 -2.48 58.44
N GLY A 563 -6.46 -3.68 57.90
CA GLY A 563 -7.36 -3.89 56.77
C GLY A 563 -7.09 -5.17 55.97
N GLN A 564 -7.80 -5.31 54.89
CA GLN A 564 -7.71 -6.44 53.98
C GLN A 564 -7.32 -5.92 52.57
N GLY A 565 -6.49 -6.68 51.88
CA GLY A 565 -6.00 -6.27 50.54
C GLY A 565 -5.76 -7.45 49.59
N VAL A 566 -5.89 -7.17 48.35
CA VAL A 566 -5.69 -8.07 47.22
C VAL A 566 -4.59 -7.52 46.32
N GLY A 567 -3.72 -8.37 45.87
CA GLY A 567 -2.66 -8.04 44.94
C GLY A 567 -2.65 -8.96 43.74
N ASN A 568 -2.67 -8.39 42.53
CA ASN A 568 -2.59 -9.15 41.33
C ASN A 568 -1.47 -8.60 40.40
N VAL A 569 -0.76 -9.52 39.75
CA VAL A 569 0.22 -9.22 38.72
C VAL A 569 -0.21 -9.95 37.48
N LEU A 570 -0.63 -9.18 36.46
CA LEU A 570 -1.00 -9.71 35.15
C LEU A 570 0.20 -9.57 34.21
N VAL A 571 0.64 -10.67 33.63
CA VAL A 571 1.74 -10.66 32.66
C VAL A 571 1.19 -11.08 31.32
N SER A 572 1.26 -10.15 30.37
CA SER A 572 0.82 -10.44 29.00
C SER A 572 1.77 -11.42 28.28
N PRO A 573 1.34 -12.07 27.21
CA PRO A 573 2.19 -12.92 26.36
C PRO A 573 3.49 -12.24 25.88
N ASN A 574 3.53 -10.91 25.93
CA ASN A 574 4.67 -10.07 25.56
C ASN A 574 5.57 -9.67 26.73
N ASN A 575 5.37 -10.29 27.90
CA ASN A 575 6.05 -9.93 29.14
C ASN A 575 5.81 -8.47 29.60
N VAL A 576 4.69 -7.84 29.20
CA VAL A 576 4.25 -6.57 29.79
C VAL A 576 3.56 -6.90 31.09
N VAL A 577 3.97 -6.24 32.17
CA VAL A 577 3.48 -6.49 33.54
C VAL A 577 2.53 -5.38 33.94
N TYR A 578 1.36 -5.77 34.44
CA TYR A 578 0.35 -4.88 35.01
C TYR A 578 0.15 -5.26 36.47
N ASP A 579 0.40 -4.32 37.38
CA ASP A 579 0.23 -4.49 38.82
C ASP A 579 -1.10 -3.89 39.24
N THR A 580 -1.88 -4.65 39.99
CA THR A 580 -3.12 -4.14 40.61
C THR A 580 -3.09 -4.40 42.09
N SER A 581 -3.54 -3.42 42.86
CA SER A 581 -3.59 -3.47 44.31
C SER A 581 -4.98 -2.96 44.75
N VAL A 582 -5.73 -3.77 45.49
CA VAL A 582 -7.14 -3.51 45.83
C VAL A 582 -7.34 -3.63 47.32
N ARG A 583 -7.94 -2.61 47.95
CA ARG A 583 -8.34 -2.63 49.33
C ARG A 583 -9.78 -3.15 49.47
N LEU A 584 -9.99 -4.10 50.39
CA LEU A 584 -11.31 -4.60 50.70
C LEU A 584 -11.81 -3.87 51.97
N GLU A 585 -12.99 -3.25 51.89
CA GLU A 585 -13.58 -2.49 53.03
C GLU A 585 -14.57 -3.32 53.87
N TYR A 586 -14.58 -4.63 53.69
CA TYR A 586 -15.40 -5.56 54.45
C TYR A 586 -14.54 -6.62 55.13
N PRO A 587 -14.93 -7.12 56.30
CA PRO A 587 -14.14 -8.12 57.00
C PRO A 587 -14.16 -9.45 56.24
N CYS A 588 -13.00 -10.02 55.98
CA CYS A 588 -12.83 -11.31 55.35
C CYS A 588 -11.71 -12.11 56.01
N THR A 589 -11.74 -13.42 55.85
CA THR A 589 -10.65 -14.31 56.24
C THR A 589 -9.56 -14.32 55.19
N ASN A 590 -8.37 -14.85 55.53
CA ASN A 590 -7.27 -14.94 54.57
C ASN A 590 -7.65 -15.75 53.31
N ASN A 591 -8.36 -16.88 53.50
CA ASN A 591 -8.80 -17.69 52.37
C ASN A 591 -9.83 -16.95 51.49
N GLN A 592 -10.69 -16.12 52.07
CA GLN A 592 -11.62 -15.28 51.31
C GLN A 592 -10.85 -14.19 50.50
N ALA A 593 -9.85 -13.57 51.13
CA ALA A 593 -9.01 -12.58 50.44
C ALA A 593 -8.25 -13.19 49.26
N GLU A 594 -7.77 -14.43 49.38
CA GLU A 594 -7.14 -15.17 48.29
C GLU A 594 -8.10 -15.45 47.12
N TYR A 595 -9.36 -15.85 47.45
CA TYR A 595 -10.39 -16.01 46.41
C TYR A 595 -10.79 -14.69 45.78
N GLU A 596 -10.89 -13.59 46.55
CA GLU A 596 -11.13 -12.25 45.99
C GLU A 596 -10.01 -11.84 45.03
N ALA A 597 -8.75 -12.18 45.36
CA ALA A 597 -7.61 -11.94 44.49
C ALA A 597 -7.74 -12.67 43.14
N LEU A 598 -8.07 -13.96 43.23
CA LEU A 598 -8.27 -14.77 42.00
C LEU A 598 -9.46 -14.27 41.19
N LEU A 599 -10.59 -13.99 41.81
CA LEU A 599 -11.80 -13.48 41.13
C LEU A 599 -11.55 -12.16 40.45
N PHE A 600 -10.95 -11.20 41.14
CA PHE A 600 -10.64 -9.89 40.60
C PHE A 600 -9.70 -10.00 39.40
N GLY A 601 -8.65 -10.83 39.51
CA GLY A 601 -7.70 -11.06 38.41
C GLY A 601 -8.35 -11.72 37.21
N LEU A 602 -9.18 -12.76 37.41
CA LEU A 602 -9.90 -13.45 36.36
C LEU A 602 -10.90 -12.51 35.63
N GLN A 603 -11.70 -11.77 36.45
CA GLN A 603 -12.68 -10.84 35.90
C GLN A 603 -11.99 -9.75 35.07
N THR A 604 -10.88 -9.19 35.57
CA THR A 604 -10.09 -8.19 34.82
C THR A 604 -9.59 -8.74 33.49
N LEU A 605 -9.09 -9.98 33.45
CA LEU A 605 -8.64 -10.61 32.22
C LEU A 605 -9.77 -10.87 31.21
N VAL A 606 -10.94 -11.31 31.73
CA VAL A 606 -12.13 -11.51 30.87
C VAL A 606 -12.65 -10.20 30.33
N ASP A 607 -12.68 -9.13 31.12
CA ASP A 607 -13.07 -7.78 30.68
C ASP A 607 -12.10 -7.21 29.64
N MET A 608 -10.82 -7.62 29.70
CA MET A 608 -9.80 -7.33 28.68
C MET A 608 -9.93 -8.21 27.42
N GLY A 609 -10.90 -9.14 27.37
CA GLY A 609 -11.11 -10.04 26.24
C GLY A 609 -10.10 -11.19 26.15
N VAL A 610 -9.38 -11.49 27.24
CA VAL A 610 -8.41 -12.60 27.30
C VAL A 610 -9.16 -13.93 27.37
N LYS A 611 -8.67 -14.94 26.63
CA LYS A 611 -9.27 -16.27 26.54
C LYS A 611 -8.36 -17.39 27.05
N ASP A 612 -7.06 -17.15 27.14
CA ASP A 612 -6.05 -18.14 27.55
C ASP A 612 -5.30 -17.62 28.77
N VAL A 613 -5.41 -18.31 29.91
CA VAL A 613 -4.90 -17.84 31.22
C VAL A 613 -4.19 -18.96 31.97
N ASP A 614 -2.96 -18.67 32.45
CA ASP A 614 -2.24 -19.44 33.46
C ASP A 614 -2.23 -18.68 34.78
N ALA A 615 -2.88 -19.20 35.80
CA ALA A 615 -2.94 -18.59 37.13
C ALA A 615 -1.90 -19.20 38.08
N PHE A 616 -1.30 -18.36 38.93
CA PHE A 616 -0.27 -18.73 39.90
C PHE A 616 -0.59 -18.11 41.26
N GLY A 617 -0.68 -18.93 42.30
CA GLY A 617 -0.94 -18.48 43.67
C GLY A 617 -0.22 -19.33 44.70
N ASP A 618 0.06 -18.79 45.89
CA ASP A 618 0.72 -19.51 46.99
C ASP A 618 -0.27 -20.07 48.02
N SER A 619 -1.58 -19.86 47.81
CA SER A 619 -2.64 -20.51 48.61
C SER A 619 -2.93 -21.92 48.07
N LEU A 620 -2.34 -22.93 48.72
CA LEU A 620 -2.55 -24.33 48.35
C LEU A 620 -4.04 -24.70 48.37
N LEU A 621 -4.80 -24.18 49.37
CA LEU A 621 -6.23 -24.45 49.50
C LEU A 621 -7.01 -23.99 48.27
N VAL A 622 -6.85 -22.74 47.86
CA VAL A 622 -7.56 -22.15 46.71
C VAL A 622 -7.20 -22.89 45.43
N VAL A 623 -5.90 -23.12 45.20
CA VAL A 623 -5.43 -23.81 44.00
C VAL A 623 -5.99 -25.24 43.92
N GLN A 624 -6.00 -25.99 45.02
CA GLN A 624 -6.49 -27.37 45.04
C GLN A 624 -8.01 -27.47 44.95
N GLN A 625 -8.75 -26.49 45.50
CA GLN A 625 -10.20 -26.41 45.34
C GLN A 625 -10.62 -26.09 43.91
N ILE A 626 -9.94 -25.16 43.24
CA ILE A 626 -10.19 -24.84 41.80
C ILE A 626 -9.88 -26.05 40.93
N LYS A 627 -8.85 -26.85 41.26
CA LYS A 627 -8.54 -28.11 40.54
C LYS A 627 -9.53 -29.23 40.81
N GLY A 628 -10.40 -29.09 41.82
CA GLY A 628 -11.30 -30.15 42.25
C GLY A 628 -10.65 -31.26 43.06
N GLU A 629 -9.40 -31.07 43.52
CA GLU A 629 -8.66 -32.05 44.32
C GLU A 629 -9.06 -31.95 45.83
N PHE A 630 -9.45 -30.76 46.30
CA PHE A 630 -9.98 -30.54 47.63
C PHE A 630 -11.47 -30.19 47.59
N GLN A 631 -12.26 -30.82 48.48
CA GLN A 631 -13.66 -30.49 48.66
C GLN A 631 -13.82 -29.19 49.47
N CYS A 632 -14.74 -28.35 49.09
CA CYS A 632 -15.11 -27.13 49.84
C CYS A 632 -16.31 -27.41 50.71
N PHE A 633 -16.13 -27.40 52.08
CA PHE A 633 -17.20 -27.63 53.04
C PHE A 633 -17.77 -26.33 53.61
N ASP A 634 -17.09 -25.22 53.45
CA ASP A 634 -17.55 -23.91 53.89
C ASP A 634 -18.49 -23.31 52.81
N GLY A 635 -19.74 -23.02 53.20
CA GLY A 635 -20.75 -22.53 52.28
C GLY A 635 -20.39 -21.19 51.64
N LEU A 636 -19.62 -20.33 52.35
CA LEU A 636 -19.19 -19.05 51.81
C LEU A 636 -18.05 -19.21 50.82
N LEU A 637 -17.06 -20.03 51.16
CA LEU A 637 -15.96 -20.34 50.21
C LEU A 637 -16.45 -21.10 49.00
N ASN A 638 -17.52 -21.89 49.13
CA ASN A 638 -18.13 -22.56 47.98
C ASN A 638 -18.76 -21.57 47.01
N SER A 639 -19.36 -20.48 47.49
CA SER A 639 -19.88 -19.40 46.63
C SER A 639 -18.75 -18.71 45.83
N TYR A 640 -17.57 -18.54 46.39
CA TYR A 640 -16.39 -18.04 45.70
C TYR A 640 -15.89 -19.02 44.64
N LEU A 641 -15.82 -20.31 45.03
CA LEU A 641 -15.42 -21.38 44.12
C LEU A 641 -16.33 -21.45 42.89
N ASP A 642 -17.65 -21.46 43.09
CA ASP A 642 -18.64 -21.50 42.00
C ASP A 642 -18.48 -20.30 41.06
N ARG A 643 -18.29 -19.10 41.62
CA ARG A 643 -18.09 -17.90 40.83
C ARG A 643 -16.79 -17.94 40.00
N CYS A 644 -15.69 -18.43 40.63
CA CYS A 644 -14.44 -18.65 39.88
C CYS A 644 -14.64 -19.62 38.72
N LEU A 645 -15.32 -20.74 38.97
CA LEU A 645 -15.58 -21.77 37.98
C LEU A 645 -16.47 -21.24 36.82
N ASP A 646 -17.43 -20.37 37.11
CA ASP A 646 -18.28 -19.76 36.09
C ASP A 646 -17.48 -18.81 35.16
N ILE A 647 -16.55 -18.02 35.73
CA ILE A 647 -15.66 -17.18 34.93
C ILE A 647 -14.72 -18.05 34.11
N ILE A 648 -14.15 -19.10 34.70
CA ILE A 648 -13.23 -20.02 34.02
C ILE A 648 -13.91 -20.71 32.84
N LYS A 649 -15.20 -21.04 32.90
CA LYS A 649 -15.97 -21.60 31.76
C LYS A 649 -16.06 -20.67 30.59
N SER A 650 -15.85 -19.37 30.76
CA SER A 650 -15.83 -18.38 29.66
C SER A 650 -14.47 -18.24 28.94
N LEU A 651 -13.43 -18.91 29.47
CA LEU A 651 -12.08 -18.95 28.89
C LEU A 651 -11.94 -20.14 27.95
N ASP A 652 -11.11 -20.00 26.93
CA ASP A 652 -10.80 -21.09 25.99
C ASP A 652 -9.81 -22.09 26.61
N THR A 653 -8.80 -21.58 27.35
CA THR A 653 -7.86 -22.39 28.11
C THR A 653 -7.60 -21.76 29.49
N PHE A 654 -7.57 -22.60 30.51
CA PHE A 654 -7.23 -22.17 31.88
C PHE A 654 -6.40 -23.23 32.58
N THR A 655 -5.27 -22.80 33.17
CA THR A 655 -4.49 -23.62 34.07
C THR A 655 -4.20 -22.85 35.35
N ILE A 656 -4.10 -23.60 36.52
CA ILE A 656 -3.76 -22.98 37.78
C ILE A 656 -2.65 -23.78 38.46
N HIS A 657 -1.67 -23.07 39.03
CA HIS A 657 -0.47 -23.64 39.59
C HIS A 657 -0.23 -23.10 41.01
N HIS A 658 0.10 -23.99 41.93
CA HIS A 658 0.62 -23.57 43.22
C HIS A 658 2.10 -23.26 43.09
N ILE A 659 2.53 -22.09 43.59
CA ILE A 659 3.91 -21.65 43.62
C ILE A 659 4.35 -21.31 45.05
N PRO A 660 5.66 -21.42 45.35
CA PRO A 660 6.20 -20.94 46.64
C PRO A 660 5.99 -19.44 46.80
N ARG A 661 5.79 -18.99 48.05
CA ARG A 661 5.56 -17.58 48.40
C ARG A 661 6.69 -16.64 47.90
N GLU A 662 7.91 -17.14 47.82
CA GLU A 662 9.08 -16.43 47.30
C GLU A 662 8.90 -16.08 45.82
N GLU A 663 8.28 -16.96 45.05
CA GLU A 663 7.98 -16.76 43.64
C GLU A 663 6.74 -15.87 43.40
N ASN A 664 5.84 -15.78 44.42
CA ASN A 664 4.67 -14.90 44.40
C ASN A 664 4.92 -13.54 45.09
N SER A 665 6.18 -13.22 45.35
CA SER A 665 6.59 -12.06 46.15
C SER A 665 6.00 -10.72 45.72
N ARG A 666 5.83 -10.50 44.41
CA ARG A 666 5.30 -9.25 43.86
C ARG A 666 3.80 -9.10 44.13
N ALA A 667 2.98 -10.13 43.90
CA ALA A 667 1.55 -10.12 44.24
C ALA A 667 1.33 -9.99 45.75
N ASN A 668 2.12 -10.70 46.56
CA ASN A 668 2.12 -10.61 48.02
C ASN A 668 2.44 -9.17 48.50
N CYS A 669 3.46 -8.51 47.89
CA CYS A 669 3.78 -7.12 48.23
C CYS A 669 2.60 -6.18 47.93
N LEU A 670 1.91 -6.35 46.81
CA LEU A 670 0.74 -5.55 46.41
C LEU A 670 -0.43 -5.77 47.37
N ALA A 671 -0.72 -7.02 47.78
CA ALA A 671 -1.76 -7.36 48.73
C ALA A 671 -1.46 -6.76 50.10
N GLN A 672 -0.20 -6.83 50.57
CA GLN A 672 0.23 -6.23 51.82
C GLN A 672 0.16 -4.69 51.80
N GLN A 673 0.48 -4.06 50.71
CA GLN A 673 0.30 -2.62 50.56
C GLN A 673 -1.16 -2.20 50.66
N ALA A 674 -2.07 -2.93 50.00
CA ALA A 674 -3.51 -2.65 50.04
C ALA A 674 -4.10 -2.88 51.41
N SER A 675 -3.65 -3.90 52.17
CA SER A 675 -4.12 -4.18 53.54
C SER A 675 -3.61 -3.17 54.57
N GLY A 676 -2.61 -2.33 54.24
CA GLY A 676 -2.02 -1.36 55.16
C GLY A 676 -0.85 -1.90 55.99
N TYR A 677 -0.36 -3.10 55.69
CA TYR A 677 0.78 -3.72 56.42
C TYR A 677 2.11 -3.02 56.19
N HIS A 678 2.28 -2.39 54.98
CA HIS A 678 3.42 -1.56 54.66
C HIS A 678 2.99 -0.16 54.20
N ILE A 679 3.46 0.88 54.89
CA ILE A 679 3.23 2.29 54.52
C ILE A 679 4.13 2.61 53.34
N SER A 680 3.71 2.28 52.15
CA SER A 680 4.28 2.85 50.92
C SER A 680 3.16 3.59 50.15
N LYS A 681 3.48 4.77 49.60
CA LYS A 681 2.56 5.58 48.78
C LYS A 681 2.29 4.84 47.48
N GLY A 682 1.35 3.92 47.44
CA GLY A 682 0.85 3.25 46.24
C GLY A 682 -0.61 3.61 45.99
N MET A 683 -1.03 3.72 44.75
CA MET A 683 -2.45 3.76 44.39
C MET A 683 -3.04 2.37 44.45
N PHE A 684 -4.23 2.25 45.06
CA PHE A 684 -4.98 1.00 45.13
C PHE A 684 -6.45 1.28 44.85
N PHE A 685 -7.12 0.28 44.31
CA PHE A 685 -8.58 0.30 44.13
C PHE A 685 -9.27 -0.06 45.44
N ILE A 686 -10.53 0.34 45.59
CA ILE A 686 -11.33 0.02 46.78
C ILE A 686 -12.53 -0.80 46.35
N ILE A 687 -12.77 -1.94 47.00
CA ILE A 687 -13.96 -2.76 46.82
C ILE A 687 -14.70 -2.82 48.19
N ASP A 688 -15.95 -2.37 48.18
CA ASP A 688 -16.79 -2.26 49.39
C ASP A 688 -17.69 -3.49 49.65
N LYS A 689 -17.80 -4.41 48.66
CA LYS A 689 -18.60 -5.64 48.76
C LYS A 689 -17.87 -6.84 48.16
N PRO A 690 -18.10 -8.06 48.69
CA PRO A 690 -17.49 -9.28 48.19
C PRO A 690 -17.90 -9.58 46.75
N MET A 691 -16.95 -9.98 45.90
CA MET A 691 -17.19 -10.27 44.49
C MET A 691 -18.02 -11.54 44.23
N HIS A 692 -18.20 -12.39 45.20
CA HIS A 692 -19.09 -13.57 45.12
C HIS A 692 -20.58 -13.22 45.28
N ALA A 693 -20.93 -12.07 45.89
CA ALA A 693 -22.31 -11.60 46.02
C ALA A 693 -22.79 -11.07 44.66
N GLU A 694 -23.93 -11.60 44.18
CA GLU A 694 -24.48 -11.39 42.83
C GLU A 694 -24.28 -10.01 42.22
N SER A 695 -23.96 -10.04 40.96
CA SER A 695 -23.99 -9.10 39.81
C SER A 695 -24.60 -7.67 39.94
N ILE A 696 -24.75 -7.07 41.11
CA ILE A 696 -25.28 -5.70 41.23
C ILE A 696 -24.19 -4.63 41.06
N MET A 697 -22.91 -5.02 41.05
CA MET A 697 -21.79 -4.08 40.92
C MET A 697 -21.47 -3.67 39.47
N MET A 698 -21.92 -4.41 38.45
CA MET A 698 -21.66 -4.08 37.03
C MET A 698 -22.56 -2.99 36.48
N ASP A 699 -23.69 -2.64 37.13
CA ASP A 699 -24.60 -1.59 36.67
C ASP A 699 -24.18 -0.16 37.04
N THR A 700 -23.13 0.00 37.87
CA THR A 700 -22.63 1.32 38.27
C THR A 700 -21.37 1.74 37.59
N LEU A 701 -20.72 0.84 36.83
CA LEU A 701 -19.65 1.21 35.90
C LEU A 701 -20.23 1.36 34.49
N PRO A 702 -20.07 2.49 33.81
CA PRO A 702 -20.63 2.67 32.47
C PRO A 702 -20.03 1.61 31.53
N ARG A 703 -20.90 0.77 30.96
CA ARG A 703 -20.53 -0.19 29.90
C ARG A 703 -19.85 0.59 28.75
N GLY A 704 -18.56 0.42 28.60
CA GLY A 704 -17.77 1.03 27.55
C GLY A 704 -16.59 1.88 28.00
N ALA A 705 -16.27 1.93 29.30
CA ALA A 705 -15.25 2.83 29.83
C ALA A 705 -14.08 2.12 30.55
N LEU A 706 -13.58 1.04 30.00
CA LEU A 706 -12.27 0.46 30.37
C LEU A 706 -11.29 0.54 29.21
N GLY A 707 -11.15 1.75 28.67
CA GLY A 707 -9.98 2.13 27.90
C GLY A 707 -8.90 2.69 28.84
N PRO A 708 -7.63 2.70 28.42
CA PRO A 708 -6.51 3.20 29.23
C PRO A 708 -6.68 4.62 29.78
N SER A 709 -7.55 5.43 29.17
CA SER A 709 -7.85 6.81 29.57
C SER A 709 -8.69 6.91 30.85
N THR A 710 -9.47 5.90 31.21
CA THR A 710 -10.37 5.95 32.37
C THR A 710 -9.64 5.61 33.65
N VAL A 711 -8.61 4.79 33.61
CA VAL A 711 -7.75 4.46 34.76
C VAL A 711 -6.91 5.70 35.15
N GLU A 712 -6.45 6.51 34.21
CA GLU A 712 -5.75 7.76 34.49
C GLU A 712 -6.68 8.85 35.07
N GLN A 713 -7.94 8.92 34.61
CA GLN A 713 -8.89 9.91 35.15
C GLN A 713 -9.38 9.63 36.54
N LEU A 714 -9.54 8.35 36.93
CA LEU A 714 -9.89 7.93 38.30
C LEU A 714 -8.72 8.13 39.27
N ALA A 715 -7.48 7.97 38.81
CA ALA A 715 -6.27 8.23 39.57
C ALA A 715 -6.09 9.72 39.95
N VAL A 716 -6.55 10.64 39.09
CA VAL A 716 -6.45 12.10 39.31
C VAL A 716 -7.49 12.59 40.35
N GLN A 717 -8.65 11.97 40.45
CA GLN A 717 -9.70 12.38 41.40
C GLN A 717 -9.43 12.00 42.87
N CYS A 718 -8.64 10.95 43.13
CA CYS A 718 -8.31 10.51 44.50
C CYS A 718 -7.18 11.31 45.17
N THR A 719 -6.45 12.17 44.43
CA THR A 719 -5.30 12.94 44.96
C THR A 719 -5.66 14.35 45.46
N ALA A 720 -6.91 14.81 45.32
CA ALA A 720 -7.30 16.18 45.64
C ALA A 720 -7.73 16.47 47.08
N ASP A 721 -8.05 15.49 47.93
CA ASP A 721 -8.70 15.72 49.22
C ASP A 721 -7.87 15.49 50.49
N SER A 722 -6.55 15.37 50.43
CA SER A 722 -5.79 15.28 51.68
C SER A 722 -4.37 15.85 51.59
N VAL A 723 -4.21 17.17 51.65
CA VAL A 723 -3.01 17.79 52.23
C VAL A 723 -3.36 19.17 52.79
N HIS A 724 -3.64 19.22 54.09
CA HIS A 724 -3.33 20.40 54.91
C HIS A 724 -2.29 19.97 55.96
N GLY A 725 -1.13 20.60 55.96
CA GLY A 725 -0.20 20.55 57.07
C GLY A 725 1.28 20.42 56.76
N SER A 726 1.87 21.56 56.48
CA SER A 726 3.21 22.08 56.81
C SER A 726 4.42 21.15 57.09
N GLN A 727 5.55 21.57 56.50
CA GLN A 727 6.95 21.34 56.84
C GLN A 727 7.61 20.07 56.29
N THR A 728 8.24 20.23 55.15
CA THR A 728 9.57 19.67 54.82
C THR A 728 10.08 20.30 53.52
N THR A 729 10.66 21.47 53.64
CA THR A 729 11.22 22.24 52.49
C THR A 729 12.75 22.14 52.40
N GLU A 730 13.43 21.11 52.89
CA GLU A 730 14.88 21.07 52.89
C GLU A 730 15.56 19.79 52.39
N LEU A 731 14.82 18.76 51.98
CA LEU A 731 15.40 17.49 51.48
C LEU A 731 15.05 17.13 50.01
N ALA A 732 14.30 17.98 49.31
CA ALA A 732 13.86 17.75 47.95
C ALA A 732 14.89 18.24 46.87
N ASN A 733 15.98 18.87 47.26
CA ASN A 733 16.91 19.53 46.33
C ASN A 733 18.12 18.69 45.89
N LYS A 734 18.10 17.38 45.94
CA LYS A 734 19.28 16.58 45.54
C LYS A 734 19.00 15.36 44.62
N LEU A 735 17.83 15.20 44.02
CA LEU A 735 17.60 14.19 42.97
C LEU A 735 16.54 14.68 41.95
N GLU A 736 16.73 15.88 41.40
CA GLU A 736 16.05 16.25 40.16
C GLU A 736 16.82 15.68 38.98
N LEU A 737 16.39 14.53 38.50
CA LEU A 737 16.54 14.16 37.09
C LEU A 737 15.77 15.22 36.30
N SER A 738 16.44 16.21 35.76
CA SER A 738 15.85 17.33 35.05
C SER A 738 14.94 16.81 33.92
N ASP A 739 13.63 17.02 34.08
CA ASP A 739 12.65 16.71 33.03
C ASP A 739 13.06 17.47 31.76
N TRP A 740 13.38 16.74 30.71
CA TRP A 740 13.83 17.28 29.42
C TRP A 740 12.83 18.26 28.80
N ARG A 741 11.57 18.25 29.23
CA ARG A 741 10.49 19.11 28.77
C ARG A 741 10.61 20.54 29.36
N VAL A 742 11.09 20.68 30.56
CA VAL A 742 11.16 21.97 31.26
C VAL A 742 11.90 23.05 30.48
N PRO A 743 13.09 22.80 29.89
CA PRO A 743 13.80 23.79 29.09
C PRO A 743 13.03 24.20 27.81
N LEU A 744 12.24 23.28 27.23
CA LEU A 744 11.42 23.54 26.04
C LEU A 744 10.19 24.38 26.38
N VAL A 745 9.49 24.05 27.46
CA VAL A 745 8.33 24.81 27.98
C VAL A 745 8.74 26.24 28.32
N ASN A 746 9.86 26.43 29.03
CA ASN A 746 10.38 27.75 29.36
C ASN A 746 10.74 28.57 28.12
N HIS A 747 11.34 27.92 27.10
CA HIS A 747 11.63 28.60 25.83
C HIS A 747 10.36 28.99 25.05
N LEU A 748 9.32 28.15 25.06
CA LEU A 748 8.07 28.43 24.37
C LEU A 748 7.24 29.52 25.10
N LYS A 749 7.39 29.64 26.43
CA LYS A 749 6.79 30.73 27.23
C LYS A 749 7.51 32.07 27.02
N ASP A 750 8.83 32.06 27.00
CA ASP A 750 9.65 33.25 26.78
C ASP A 750 10.90 32.94 25.93
N PRO A 751 10.82 33.17 24.61
CA PRO A 751 11.91 32.86 23.67
C PRO A 751 13.18 33.72 23.90
N SER A 752 13.07 34.84 24.63
CA SER A 752 14.21 35.76 24.86
C SER A 752 15.25 35.24 25.87
N GLN A 753 14.83 34.38 26.79
CA GLN A 753 15.68 33.90 27.88
C GLN A 753 16.59 32.72 27.48
N THR A 754 16.33 32.04 26.38
CA THR A 754 17.11 30.85 26.02
C THR A 754 18.20 31.16 24.97
N ARG A 755 19.46 31.04 25.36
CA ARG A 755 20.62 31.19 24.45
C ARG A 755 21.01 29.87 23.75
N ASP A 756 20.56 28.72 24.23
CA ASP A 756 20.90 27.42 23.68
C ASP A 756 20.26 27.15 22.33
N ARG A 757 21.13 27.01 21.30
CA ARG A 757 20.71 26.76 19.91
C ARG A 757 20.01 25.40 19.71
N LYS A 758 20.31 24.42 20.57
CA LYS A 758 19.71 23.07 20.53
C LYS A 758 18.26 23.09 21.01
N ILE A 759 17.98 23.82 22.10
CA ILE A 759 16.63 23.99 22.65
C ILE A 759 15.75 24.75 21.68
N ARG A 760 16.25 25.84 21.08
CA ARG A 760 15.51 26.61 20.06
C ARG A 760 15.11 25.77 18.86
N ARG A 761 16.02 24.89 18.38
CA ARG A 761 15.76 24.00 17.24
C ARG A 761 14.78 22.87 17.58
N GLN A 762 14.77 22.40 18.83
CA GLN A 762 13.81 21.42 19.30
C GLN A 762 12.43 22.04 19.51
N ALA A 763 12.36 23.26 20.05
CA ALA A 763 11.12 23.98 20.33
C ALA A 763 10.27 24.24 19.07
N LEU A 764 10.90 24.36 17.88
CA LEU A 764 10.19 24.49 16.61
C LEU A 764 9.27 23.31 16.27
N LYS A 765 9.41 22.19 16.97
CA LYS A 765 8.61 20.96 16.75
C LYS A 765 7.46 20.82 17.74
N TYR A 766 7.29 21.75 18.66
CA TYR A 766 6.32 21.69 19.75
C TYR A 766 5.53 22.99 19.86
N THR A 767 4.31 22.88 20.32
CA THR A 767 3.41 24.00 20.64
C THR A 767 2.97 23.86 22.09
N LEU A 768 2.93 24.98 22.82
CA LEU A 768 2.45 25.01 24.19
C LEU A 768 0.96 25.41 24.19
N PHE A 769 0.11 24.56 24.77
CA PHE A 769 -1.31 24.83 24.96
C PHE A 769 -1.72 24.41 26.38
N ASN A 770 -2.31 25.34 27.14
CA ASN A 770 -2.65 25.15 28.57
C ASN A 770 -1.50 24.60 29.42
N ASP A 771 -0.31 25.14 29.25
CA ASP A 771 0.92 24.70 29.90
C ASP A 771 1.41 23.27 29.59
N GLU A 772 0.78 22.59 28.64
CA GLU A 772 1.20 21.30 28.14
C GLU A 772 1.89 21.37 26.78
N LEU A 773 2.90 20.51 26.58
CA LEU A 773 3.73 20.50 25.38
C LEU A 773 3.20 19.51 24.35
N TYR A 774 2.70 20.01 23.22
CA TYR A 774 2.21 19.20 22.09
C TYR A 774 3.23 19.20 20.94
N ARG A 775 3.33 18.08 20.22
CA ARG A 775 4.29 17.92 19.10
C ARG A 775 3.60 18.09 17.75
#